data_2f82a4cda453854baac0c05589473967
#
_entry.id   2f82a4cda453854baac0c05589473967
#
_cell.length_a   1.000
_cell.length_b   1.000
_cell.length_c   1.000
_cell.angle_alpha   90.00
_cell.angle_beta   90.00
_cell.angle_gamma   90.00
#
_symmetry.space_group_name_H-M   'P 1'
#
loop_
_entity.id
_entity.type
_entity.pdbx_description
1 polymer ?
#
loop_
_entity_poly.entity_id
_entity_poly.type
_entity_poly.pdbx_seq_one_letter_code
_entity_poly.pdbx_strand_id
1 'polypeptide(L)'
;QGVNAVIGSISNLFKGDDEPPAAEYIAEGARDVRINSQPAVRSGARCTCEARVVNEPGNGAFVSPDVRIGGPLLVVRDIRSGRSQITLVATVALMFLRPGKMLSKIACFAASVGMGVMTQKAISALPHPVNAATGAKYLADDDDFDFSLPGHFPLDWQRVYSSRDDRTEGMFGQGWSVMYEVSLGRTPGTADENCMTFVSGMGRRLDMEAVLPGSGFYSPGEGLAVRRGEQGHWLISSDDGQFFLFEADPHHPQRQRLKMLGDRNSNCLNLYYDELGRITQISGEQQRPCIRLHYELAAHPRRVTQIYQHFPETAPLLLRRYRYDEAGDLNGVYDSTGHLLREFAYDENHCMTLHRQPGGEGYYYQWSWYEGPDDAAWRVTGHHTDSGEQYRLAWSLASRRLCVTDGLGRTRYHQWDAQNQVTAYQDEAGQVTTFRWSDEERLLLGMTDAQGGKWRYVYDRQGHITETHDPLGRVAQTQWHPVWHQPETEVDAAGNSWCCEYDERGNLLAVTDPLQQNTRYQYDRHGQVVQITDARGGNKYLQWNEDGQLMRHTDCSGSQTAWFYDERTRLIRMTDAQSHSTRYGYDDSGHLTEVILADGRTVNYQSDAAGRLVKYTSPMGRITRWQRDGQGRVRSRTDATGRRTAFGYDAYGRLVTLTNENGESYRFRHDVLDRLAEQINPDGCRQTYRYNALNAVTEVVFTGDRGGEIRHRLARDAAGRLTAKETADSRTEYVHDAADQLLEIRRRRSDAGETDAPEIIRFSYDRLGRMLTEETAQGVLTHQYDELSNRTATTFPDGRTQRHLYYGSGHLQQINLDREVISEFTRDALHREVLRSQGRLSTRQLYDPAGRLKRRETYSGMRGVVPETFTDRQYSYSGEDELLKTRHSRRG
;
A
#
# COMPACT_ATOMS: atom_id res chain seq x y z
N GLN A 1 7.24 6.79 -13.74
CA GLN A 1 7.36 7.43 -12.41
C GLN A 1 7.08 6.45 -11.26
N GLY A 2 6.09 5.52 -11.42
CA GLY A 2 5.81 4.50 -10.40
C GLY A 2 6.94 3.49 -10.21
N VAL A 3 7.58 3.03 -11.28
CA VAL A 3 8.74 2.12 -11.23
C VAL A 3 9.95 2.82 -10.63
N ASN A 4 10.19 4.08 -10.97
CA ASN A 4 11.27 4.86 -10.37
C ASN A 4 11.01 5.20 -8.89
N ALA A 5 9.75 5.35 -8.47
CA ALA A 5 9.41 5.51 -7.06
C ALA A 5 9.57 4.20 -6.27
N VAL A 6 9.24 3.05 -6.88
CA VAL A 6 9.44 1.73 -6.27
C VAL A 6 10.92 1.31 -6.33
N ILE A 7 11.59 1.52 -7.47
CA ILE A 7 13.05 1.33 -7.59
C ILE A 7 13.79 2.35 -6.72
N GLY A 8 13.31 3.59 -6.64
CA GLY A 8 13.81 4.60 -5.71
C GLY A 8 13.61 4.18 -4.24
N SER A 9 12.46 3.64 -3.86
CA SER A 9 12.23 3.10 -2.51
C SER A 9 13.09 1.88 -2.23
N ILE A 10 13.38 1.07 -3.25
CA ILE A 10 14.26 -0.10 -3.13
C ILE A 10 15.73 0.31 -3.18
N SER A 11 16.10 1.26 -4.05
CA SER A 11 17.47 1.81 -4.02
C SER A 11 17.73 2.56 -2.72
N ASN A 12 16.70 3.08 -2.07
CA ASN A 12 16.80 3.72 -0.75
C ASN A 12 16.89 2.70 0.38
N LEU A 13 16.33 1.49 0.22
CA LEU A 13 16.63 0.34 1.08
C LEU A 13 18.07 -0.17 0.89
N PHE A 14 18.68 0.10 -0.25
CA PHE A 14 20.02 -0.30 -0.62
C PHE A 14 21.03 0.86 -0.68
N LYS A 15 20.60 2.12 -0.51
CA LYS A 15 21.50 3.23 -0.22
C LYS A 15 21.82 3.19 1.26
N GLY A 16 23.06 2.89 1.60
CA GLY A 16 23.57 3.15 2.94
C GLY A 16 23.46 4.63 3.24
N ASP A 17 22.88 4.91 4.35
CA ASP A 17 23.15 5.94 5.36
C ASP A 17 23.20 7.43 5.03
N ASP A 18 22.95 7.89 3.82
CA ASP A 18 22.75 9.33 3.59
C ASP A 18 21.26 9.73 3.66
N GLU A 19 20.34 8.76 3.81
CA GLU A 19 18.97 9.03 4.16
C GLU A 19 18.70 8.58 5.59
N PRO A 20 17.94 9.37 6.33
CA PRO A 20 17.53 9.01 7.68
C PRO A 20 16.85 7.64 7.70
N PRO A 21 16.92 6.90 8.80
CA PRO A 21 16.22 5.61 8.94
C PRO A 21 14.79 5.70 8.42
N ALA A 22 14.22 4.61 7.93
CA ALA A 22 12.90 4.59 7.28
C ALA A 22 11.79 5.31 8.10
N ALA A 23 12.04 5.52 9.39
CA ALA A 23 11.29 6.35 10.31
C ALA A 23 11.26 7.85 9.97
N GLU A 24 12.17 8.36 9.16
CA GLU A 24 12.40 9.80 8.94
C GLU A 24 11.89 10.31 7.60
N TYR A 25 11.28 9.46 6.77
CA TYR A 25 10.60 9.92 5.56
C TYR A 25 9.36 10.73 5.88
N ILE A 26 9.18 11.83 5.18
CA ILE A 26 7.98 12.64 5.28
C ILE A 26 6.83 11.87 4.64
N ALA A 27 5.83 11.51 5.45
CA ALA A 27 4.65 10.75 5.02
C ALA A 27 3.53 11.66 4.51
N GLU A 28 3.54 12.93 4.87
CA GLU A 28 2.50 13.91 4.52
C GLU A 28 3.08 15.08 3.76
N GLY A 29 2.32 15.60 2.82
CA GLY A 29 2.66 16.80 2.07
C GLY A 29 1.42 17.62 1.75
N ALA A 30 1.59 18.82 1.22
CA ALA A 30 0.47 19.63 0.76
C ALA A 30 -0.24 18.93 -0.41
N ARG A 31 -1.55 18.75 -0.30
CA ARG A 31 -2.36 18.06 -1.32
C ARG A 31 -2.27 18.75 -2.68
N ASP A 32 -2.28 20.07 -2.67
CA ASP A 32 -2.48 20.90 -3.87
C ASP A 32 -1.21 21.57 -4.37
N VAL A 33 -0.08 21.39 -3.67
CA VAL A 33 1.22 21.94 -4.07
C VAL A 33 2.24 20.81 -4.18
N ARG A 34 2.85 20.70 -5.35
CA ARG A 34 3.89 19.69 -5.63
C ARG A 34 5.18 20.38 -6.05
N ILE A 35 6.30 19.85 -5.55
CA ILE A 35 7.64 20.22 -5.96
C ILE A 35 8.29 18.94 -6.49
N ASN A 36 8.76 18.95 -7.74
CA ASN A 36 9.31 17.77 -8.41
C ASN A 36 8.37 16.54 -8.33
N SER A 37 7.09 16.75 -8.64
CA SER A 37 6.03 15.72 -8.60
C SER A 37 5.70 15.13 -7.23
N GLN A 38 6.34 15.58 -6.17
CA GLN A 38 6.00 15.20 -4.79
C GLN A 38 5.19 16.31 -4.11
N PRO A 39 4.20 15.97 -3.26
CA PRO A 39 3.52 16.96 -2.45
C PRO A 39 4.50 17.80 -1.64
N ALA A 40 4.37 19.12 -1.71
CA ALA A 40 5.27 20.02 -1.02
C ALA A 40 5.14 19.85 0.50
N VAL A 41 6.28 19.72 1.16
CA VAL A 41 6.33 19.56 2.61
C VAL A 41 6.06 20.89 3.29
N ARG A 42 5.27 20.87 4.36
CA ARG A 42 5.00 22.04 5.19
C ARG A 42 5.21 21.74 6.67
N SER A 43 5.34 22.77 7.49
CA SER A 43 5.36 22.62 8.95
C SER A 43 4.11 21.86 9.41
N GLY A 44 4.28 20.88 10.28
CA GLY A 44 3.23 20.00 10.76
C GLY A 44 2.98 18.73 9.91
N ALA A 45 3.62 18.57 8.73
CA ALA A 45 3.57 17.31 7.97
C ALA A 45 4.20 16.18 8.77
N ARG A 46 3.58 14.98 8.71
CA ARG A 46 4.09 13.81 9.42
C ARG A 46 5.15 13.08 8.59
N CYS A 47 6.14 12.54 9.29
CA CYS A 47 7.08 11.57 8.75
C CYS A 47 6.53 10.15 8.89
N THR A 48 7.16 9.17 8.26
CA THR A 48 6.79 7.75 8.37
C THR A 48 6.92 7.19 9.79
N CYS A 49 7.70 7.85 10.66
CA CYS A 49 7.80 7.56 12.10
C CYS A 49 6.77 8.31 12.95
N GLU A 50 5.76 8.94 12.35
CA GLU A 50 4.79 9.81 13.01
C GLU A 50 5.36 11.12 13.59
N ALA A 51 6.65 11.39 13.47
CA ALA A 51 7.24 12.70 13.78
C ALA A 51 6.72 13.76 12.81
N ARG A 52 6.72 15.03 13.23
CA ARG A 52 6.24 16.14 12.39
C ARG A 52 7.40 17.05 12.00
N VAL A 53 7.32 17.57 10.79
CA VAL A 53 8.23 18.63 10.33
C VAL A 53 7.90 19.90 11.10
N VAL A 54 8.89 20.47 11.79
CA VAL A 54 8.77 21.72 12.55
C VAL A 54 9.59 22.81 11.89
N ASN A 55 9.10 24.04 11.98
CA ASN A 55 9.83 25.23 11.58
C ASN A 55 10.41 25.90 12.83
N GLU A 56 11.61 25.47 13.25
CA GLU A 56 12.32 26.12 14.34
C GLU A 56 13.38 27.08 13.79
N PRO A 57 13.41 28.33 14.28
CA PRO A 57 14.49 29.27 13.93
C PRO A 57 15.84 28.70 14.35
N GLY A 58 16.75 28.43 13.42
CA GLY A 58 18.07 27.90 13.67
C GLY A 58 18.27 26.43 13.28
N ASN A 59 17.23 25.66 13.05
CA ASN A 59 17.34 24.31 12.49
C ASN A 59 17.22 24.43 10.96
N GLY A 60 18.34 24.89 10.36
CA GLY A 60 18.39 25.19 8.93
C GLY A 60 18.09 23.98 8.09
N ALA A 61 17.31 24.15 7.12
CA ALA A 61 17.25 23.43 5.88
C ALA A 61 15.97 22.70 5.53
N PHE A 62 15.03 22.43 6.41
CA PHE A 62 13.89 21.58 6.05
C PHE A 62 12.59 22.32 5.72
N VAL A 63 12.43 23.58 6.16
CA VAL A 63 11.27 24.40 5.85
C VAL A 63 11.71 25.83 5.53
N SER A 64 11.32 26.34 4.37
CA SER A 64 11.60 27.73 3.99
C SER A 64 10.84 28.69 4.89
N PRO A 65 11.49 29.70 5.50
CA PRO A 65 10.80 30.70 6.31
C PRO A 65 9.91 31.63 5.49
N ASP A 66 10.19 31.74 4.18
CA ASP A 66 9.56 32.72 3.28
C ASP A 66 8.44 32.12 2.43
N VAL A 67 8.32 30.78 2.37
CA VAL A 67 7.29 30.09 1.60
C VAL A 67 6.29 29.42 2.52
N ARG A 68 5.06 29.93 2.54
CA ARG A 68 3.95 29.33 3.27
C ARG A 68 3.12 28.47 2.32
N ILE A 69 3.07 27.16 2.58
CA ILE A 69 2.27 26.21 1.83
C ILE A 69 1.03 25.88 2.65
N GLY A 70 -0.13 26.28 2.13
CA GLY A 70 -1.44 25.98 2.71
C GLY A 70 -2.03 24.67 2.23
N GLY A 71 -3.26 24.39 2.61
CA GLY A 71 -4.05 23.25 2.17
C GLY A 71 -3.99 22.04 3.13
N PRO A 72 -4.92 21.07 2.96
CA PRO A 72 -4.93 19.86 3.77
C PRO A 72 -3.68 19.01 3.50
N LEU A 73 -3.24 18.28 4.52
CA LEU A 73 -2.17 17.31 4.39
C LEU A 73 -2.70 16.08 3.64
N LEU A 74 -1.93 15.61 2.68
CA LEU A 74 -2.13 14.36 1.97
C LEU A 74 -1.11 13.34 2.46
N VAL A 75 -1.57 12.20 2.94
CA VAL A 75 -0.69 11.06 3.22
C VAL A 75 -0.19 10.51 1.90
N VAL A 76 1.10 10.64 1.65
CA VAL A 76 1.77 10.19 0.42
C VAL A 76 2.57 8.92 0.61
N ARG A 77 2.78 8.53 1.87
CA ARG A 77 3.43 7.28 2.30
C ARG A 77 2.73 6.77 3.54
N ASP A 78 2.63 5.46 3.67
CA ASP A 78 2.05 4.86 4.86
C ASP A 78 2.82 5.29 6.10
N ILE A 79 2.10 5.80 7.09
CA ILE A 79 2.66 6.11 8.39
C ILE A 79 2.78 4.80 9.14
N ARG A 80 4.02 4.33 9.32
CA ARG A 80 4.28 3.03 9.91
C ARG A 80 4.20 3.09 11.42
N SER A 81 3.32 2.31 11.97
CA SER A 81 3.48 1.83 13.35
C SER A 81 4.65 0.81 13.38
N GLY A 82 5.30 0.61 14.52
CA GLY A 82 6.50 -0.23 14.65
C GLY A 82 6.43 -1.68 14.09
N ARG A 83 5.27 -2.14 13.68
CA ARG A 83 5.04 -3.42 12.97
C ARG A 83 5.65 -3.47 11.57
N SER A 84 5.87 -2.35 10.91
CA SER A 84 5.95 -2.33 9.45
C SER A 84 7.35 -2.46 8.86
N GLN A 85 8.42 -2.38 9.63
CA GLN A 85 9.77 -2.49 9.05
C GLN A 85 10.08 -3.90 8.53
N ILE A 86 9.56 -4.92 9.21
CA ILE A 86 9.76 -6.32 8.78
C ILE A 86 8.83 -6.70 7.65
N THR A 87 7.57 -6.27 7.73
CA THR A 87 6.59 -6.45 6.66
C THR A 87 7.02 -5.75 5.38
N LEU A 88 7.78 -4.65 5.47
CA LEU A 88 8.24 -3.93 4.29
C LEU A 88 9.31 -4.70 3.52
N VAL A 89 10.29 -5.31 4.18
CA VAL A 89 11.29 -6.15 3.50
C VAL A 89 10.60 -7.34 2.85
N ALA A 90 9.66 -7.96 3.55
CA ALA A 90 8.83 -9.03 2.98
C ALA A 90 7.88 -8.54 1.88
N THR A 91 7.24 -7.38 2.04
CA THR A 91 6.32 -6.81 1.03
C THR A 91 7.07 -6.29 -0.19
N VAL A 92 8.27 -5.72 -0.01
CA VAL A 92 9.14 -5.31 -1.11
C VAL A 92 9.69 -6.53 -1.83
N ALA A 93 10.13 -7.56 -1.13
CA ALA A 93 10.49 -8.84 -1.72
C ALA A 93 9.28 -9.48 -2.45
N LEU A 94 8.09 -9.46 -1.85
CA LEU A 94 6.83 -9.93 -2.47
C LEU A 94 6.40 -9.08 -3.69
N MET A 95 6.66 -7.77 -3.71
CA MET A 95 6.41 -6.92 -4.88
C MET A 95 7.32 -7.31 -6.06
N PHE A 96 8.54 -7.76 -5.81
CA PHE A 96 9.42 -8.33 -6.84
C PHE A 96 9.03 -9.75 -7.25
N LEU A 97 8.39 -10.50 -6.35
CA LEU A 97 8.02 -11.90 -6.56
C LEU A 97 6.75 -12.09 -7.40
N ARG A 98 5.92 -11.05 -7.56
CA ARG A 98 4.68 -11.10 -8.36
C ARG A 98 4.66 -9.99 -9.40
N PRO A 99 5.40 -10.14 -10.51
CA PRO A 99 5.47 -9.13 -11.57
C PRO A 99 4.10 -8.70 -12.12
N GLY A 100 3.13 -9.61 -12.21
CA GLY A 100 1.79 -9.33 -12.71
C GLY A 100 0.99 -8.32 -11.88
N LYS A 101 1.16 -8.30 -10.54
CA LYS A 101 0.57 -7.24 -9.68
C LYS A 101 1.35 -5.92 -9.72
N MET A 102 2.57 -5.95 -10.18
CA MET A 102 3.41 -4.77 -10.34
C MET A 102 3.09 -4.00 -11.62
N LEU A 103 2.78 -4.71 -12.70
CA LEU A 103 2.39 -4.11 -13.97
C LEU A 103 1.09 -3.30 -13.84
N SER A 104 0.11 -3.76 -13.08
CA SER A 104 -1.10 -2.99 -12.77
C SER A 104 -0.84 -1.70 -11.96
N LYS A 105 0.34 -1.54 -11.36
CA LYS A 105 0.78 -0.31 -10.68
C LYS A 105 1.71 0.56 -11.54
N ILE A 106 2.29 0.00 -12.58
CA ILE A 106 3.16 0.74 -13.51
C ILE A 106 2.34 1.65 -14.43
N ALA A 107 1.16 1.21 -14.83
CA ALA A 107 0.26 2.07 -15.55
C ALA A 107 -0.51 2.96 -14.55
N CYS A 108 -0.31 4.28 -14.61
CA CYS A 108 -1.22 5.27 -14.01
C CYS A 108 -2.69 5.02 -14.42
N PHE A 109 -2.87 4.09 -15.27
CA PHE A 109 -4.05 3.62 -15.96
C PHE A 109 -4.84 2.57 -15.19
N ALA A 110 -4.16 1.66 -14.49
CA ALA A 110 -4.83 0.74 -13.57
C ALA A 110 -5.56 1.48 -12.44
N ALA A 111 -5.18 2.74 -12.16
CA ALA A 111 -5.93 3.59 -11.25
C ALA A 111 -7.35 3.91 -11.75
N SER A 112 -7.57 4.04 -13.06
CA SER A 112 -8.91 4.31 -13.62
C SER A 112 -9.76 3.06 -13.76
N VAL A 113 -9.17 1.91 -14.09
CA VAL A 113 -9.85 0.60 -14.11
C VAL A 113 -10.19 0.17 -12.67
N GLY A 114 -9.25 0.36 -11.73
CA GLY A 114 -9.48 0.09 -10.32
C GLY A 114 -10.50 1.02 -9.68
N MET A 115 -10.68 2.24 -10.17
CA MET A 115 -11.54 3.23 -9.52
C MET A 115 -13.01 2.82 -9.49
N GLY A 116 -13.59 2.31 -10.59
CA GLY A 116 -14.97 1.84 -10.61
C GLY A 116 -15.21 0.62 -9.73
N VAL A 117 -14.32 -0.37 -9.80
CA VAL A 117 -14.40 -1.59 -8.97
C VAL A 117 -14.10 -1.27 -7.50
N MET A 118 -13.12 -0.42 -7.21
CA MET A 118 -12.79 0.00 -5.84
C MET A 118 -13.91 0.89 -5.26
N THR A 119 -14.49 1.78 -6.04
CA THR A 119 -15.64 2.60 -5.63
C THR A 119 -16.83 1.70 -5.32
N GLN A 120 -17.13 0.71 -6.16
CA GLN A 120 -18.19 -0.26 -5.94
C GLN A 120 -17.94 -1.09 -4.67
N LYS A 121 -16.72 -1.62 -4.48
CA LYS A 121 -16.37 -2.38 -3.27
C LYS A 121 -16.50 -1.51 -2.02
N ALA A 122 -16.01 -0.28 -2.04
CA ALA A 122 -16.11 0.66 -0.92
C ALA A 122 -17.58 1.01 -0.60
N ILE A 123 -18.44 1.18 -1.62
CA ILE A 123 -19.86 1.49 -1.44
C ILE A 123 -20.63 0.26 -0.95
N SER A 124 -20.26 -0.95 -1.35
CA SER A 124 -20.93 -2.19 -0.92
C SER A 124 -20.57 -2.59 0.52
N ALA A 125 -19.50 -2.06 1.09
CA ALA A 125 -19.08 -2.27 2.46
C ALA A 125 -19.54 -1.10 3.34
N LEU A 126 -20.44 -1.38 4.28
CA LEU A 126 -20.80 -0.43 5.35
C LEU A 126 -19.67 -0.39 6.40
N PRO A 127 -19.63 0.66 7.25
CA PRO A 127 -18.71 0.69 8.39
C PRO A 127 -18.82 -0.58 9.26
N HIS A 128 -17.69 -1.03 9.80
CA HIS A 128 -17.56 -2.21 10.68
C HIS A 128 -18.04 -3.53 10.07
N PRO A 129 -17.45 -4.00 9.06
CA PRO A 129 -17.95 -4.26 7.73
C PRO A 129 -19.24 -5.09 7.73
N VAL A 130 -20.30 -4.49 7.21
CA VAL A 130 -21.59 -5.12 6.90
C VAL A 130 -21.85 -4.95 5.40
N ASN A 131 -22.31 -6.00 4.74
CA ASN A 131 -22.63 -5.94 3.32
C ASN A 131 -23.93 -5.16 3.06
N ALA A 132 -23.88 -4.15 2.20
CA ALA A 132 -24.99 -3.23 1.96
C ALA A 132 -26.19 -3.87 1.23
N ALA A 133 -26.02 -4.99 0.54
CA ALA A 133 -27.10 -5.70 -0.15
C ALA A 133 -27.64 -6.85 0.70
N THR A 134 -26.78 -7.65 1.32
CA THR A 134 -27.18 -8.88 2.02
C THR A 134 -27.40 -8.69 3.52
N GLY A 135 -26.92 -7.58 4.12
CA GLY A 135 -26.96 -7.37 5.56
C GLY A 135 -26.05 -8.28 6.37
N ALA A 136 -25.21 -9.05 5.69
CA ALA A 136 -24.26 -9.95 6.31
C ALA A 136 -23.13 -9.19 7.01
N LYS A 137 -22.79 -9.58 8.23
CA LYS A 137 -21.55 -9.19 8.90
C LYS A 137 -20.43 -10.06 8.37
N TYR A 138 -19.28 -9.43 8.08
CA TYR A 138 -18.07 -10.14 7.70
C TYR A 138 -16.84 -9.51 8.36
N LEU A 139 -15.81 -10.33 8.58
CA LEU A 139 -14.47 -9.93 9.00
C LEU A 139 -13.48 -10.65 8.10
N ALA A 140 -12.60 -9.89 7.48
CA ALA A 140 -11.54 -10.39 6.60
C ALA A 140 -10.38 -9.41 6.54
N ASP A 141 -10.24 -8.57 7.58
CA ASP A 141 -9.27 -7.49 7.65
C ASP A 141 -7.94 -8.00 8.24
N ASP A 142 -6.92 -7.14 8.21
CA ASP A 142 -5.58 -7.43 8.75
C ASP A 142 -5.61 -7.80 10.24
N ASP A 143 -6.61 -7.32 10.99
CA ASP A 143 -6.80 -7.64 12.41
C ASP A 143 -7.13 -9.11 12.67
N ASP A 144 -7.66 -9.84 11.69
CA ASP A 144 -7.98 -11.26 11.73
C ASP A 144 -6.92 -12.13 11.04
N PHE A 145 -5.80 -11.51 10.67
CA PHE A 145 -4.61 -12.18 10.18
C PHE A 145 -3.74 -12.62 11.35
N ASP A 146 -3.70 -13.90 11.63
CA ASP A 146 -3.04 -14.43 12.83
C ASP A 146 -1.53 -14.54 12.67
N PHE A 147 -1.05 -15.08 11.54
CA PHE A 147 0.38 -15.18 11.22
C PHE A 147 0.61 -15.51 9.75
N SER A 148 1.82 -15.19 9.29
CA SER A 148 2.37 -15.62 8.00
C SER A 148 3.71 -16.30 8.22
N LEU A 149 3.91 -17.45 7.60
CA LEU A 149 5.18 -18.15 7.58
C LEU A 149 5.74 -18.09 6.16
N PRO A 150 6.95 -17.58 5.98
CA PRO A 150 7.59 -17.53 4.66
C PRO A 150 7.87 -18.94 4.15
N GLY A 151 7.94 -19.06 2.83
CA GLY A 151 8.20 -20.27 2.07
C GLY A 151 8.13 -19.94 0.59
N HIS A 152 8.50 -20.85 -0.28
CA HIS A 152 8.30 -20.67 -1.73
C HIS A 152 6.81 -20.46 -2.08
N PHE A 153 5.94 -21.16 -1.34
CA PHE A 153 4.53 -20.81 -1.21
C PHE A 153 4.28 -20.47 0.26
N PRO A 154 4.02 -19.19 0.61
CA PRO A 154 3.86 -18.79 2.01
C PRO A 154 2.62 -19.42 2.63
N LEU A 155 2.68 -19.72 3.91
CA LEU A 155 1.55 -20.21 4.70
C LEU A 155 0.96 -19.03 5.46
N ASP A 156 -0.13 -18.47 4.92
CA ASP A 156 -0.86 -17.37 5.50
C ASP A 156 -2.05 -17.91 6.29
N TRP A 157 -2.15 -17.56 7.57
CA TRP A 157 -3.24 -17.97 8.43
C TRP A 157 -4.10 -16.76 8.77
N GLN A 158 -5.12 -16.57 7.93
CA GLN A 158 -6.13 -15.53 8.11
C GLN A 158 -7.48 -16.19 8.37
N ARG A 159 -8.13 -15.78 9.46
CA ARG A 159 -9.50 -16.16 9.76
C ARG A 159 -10.46 -15.22 9.05
N VAL A 160 -11.52 -15.74 8.52
CA VAL A 160 -12.58 -14.99 7.85
C VAL A 160 -13.89 -15.33 8.54
N TYR A 161 -14.66 -14.30 8.89
CA TYR A 161 -16.04 -14.47 9.38
C TYR A 161 -17.04 -14.00 8.34
N SER A 162 -18.08 -14.75 8.14
CA SER A 162 -19.26 -14.37 7.38
C SER A 162 -20.50 -14.90 8.08
N SER A 163 -21.43 -14.03 8.47
CA SER A 163 -22.68 -14.47 9.11
C SER A 163 -23.60 -15.29 8.17
N ARG A 164 -23.21 -15.41 6.90
CA ARG A 164 -23.90 -16.25 5.90
C ARG A 164 -23.27 -17.64 5.76
N ASP A 165 -22.15 -17.89 6.41
CA ASP A 165 -21.54 -19.22 6.44
C ASP A 165 -22.22 -20.05 7.54
N ASP A 166 -23.10 -20.96 7.13
CA ASP A 166 -23.89 -21.82 8.02
C ASP A 166 -23.20 -23.15 8.39
N ARG A 167 -21.91 -23.31 8.03
CA ARG A 167 -21.16 -24.51 8.36
C ARG A 167 -20.93 -24.60 9.88
N THR A 168 -21.46 -25.65 10.52
CA THR A 168 -21.32 -25.87 11.95
C THR A 168 -20.12 -26.74 12.32
N GLU A 169 -19.57 -27.47 11.34
CA GLU A 169 -18.46 -28.40 11.53
C GLU A 169 -17.06 -27.82 11.26
N GLY A 170 -16.96 -26.49 11.00
CA GLY A 170 -15.70 -25.82 10.74
C GLY A 170 -14.72 -25.78 11.91
N MET A 171 -13.46 -25.47 11.65
CA MET A 171 -12.38 -25.41 12.66
C MET A 171 -12.63 -24.39 13.78
N PHE A 172 -13.43 -23.34 13.51
CA PHE A 172 -13.61 -22.20 14.43
C PHE A 172 -15.06 -21.94 14.84
N GLY A 173 -16.02 -22.80 14.45
CA GLY A 173 -17.44 -22.59 14.72
C GLY A 173 -18.19 -21.97 13.55
N GLN A 174 -19.48 -21.72 13.74
CA GLN A 174 -20.33 -21.19 12.68
C GLN A 174 -19.89 -19.79 12.26
N GLY A 175 -19.94 -19.53 10.98
CA GLY A 175 -19.55 -18.25 10.38
C GLY A 175 -18.05 -18.08 10.17
N TRP A 176 -17.20 -18.84 10.81
CA TRP A 176 -15.74 -18.75 10.68
C TRP A 176 -15.15 -19.76 9.73
N SER A 177 -14.15 -19.34 8.98
CA SER A 177 -13.37 -20.20 8.09
C SER A 177 -11.97 -19.66 7.86
N VAL A 178 -11.13 -20.51 7.28
CA VAL A 178 -9.80 -20.17 6.74
C VAL A 178 -9.69 -20.69 5.32
N MET A 179 -8.72 -20.17 4.56
CA MET A 179 -8.53 -20.59 3.15
C MET A 179 -8.26 -22.09 3.00
N TYR A 180 -7.86 -22.78 4.07
CA TYR A 180 -7.60 -24.22 4.08
C TYR A 180 -8.88 -25.07 4.28
N GLU A 181 -10.01 -24.46 4.61
CA GLU A 181 -11.33 -25.08 4.74
C GLU A 181 -12.19 -24.93 3.48
N VAL A 182 -11.61 -24.52 2.36
CA VAL A 182 -12.34 -24.58 1.08
C VAL A 182 -12.82 -26.01 0.84
N SER A 183 -14.03 -26.16 0.38
CA SER A 183 -14.65 -27.47 0.20
C SER A 183 -15.38 -27.56 -1.14
N LEU A 184 -15.46 -28.77 -1.64
CA LEU A 184 -16.20 -29.11 -2.83
C LEU A 184 -17.16 -30.26 -2.50
N GLY A 185 -18.45 -30.04 -2.60
CA GLY A 185 -19.47 -31.01 -2.28
C GLY A 185 -20.53 -31.13 -3.34
N ARG A 186 -21.28 -32.20 -3.32
CA ARG A 186 -22.43 -32.37 -4.23
C ARG A 186 -23.45 -31.27 -3.98
N THR A 187 -23.98 -30.67 -5.05
CA THR A 187 -24.98 -29.61 -4.94
C THR A 187 -26.27 -30.15 -4.33
N PRO A 188 -26.75 -29.57 -3.22
CA PRO A 188 -27.96 -30.01 -2.55
C PRO A 188 -29.18 -29.93 -3.48
N GLY A 189 -30.05 -30.96 -3.45
CA GLY A 189 -31.31 -30.97 -4.21
C GLY A 189 -31.18 -31.31 -5.70
N THR A 190 -29.96 -31.57 -6.21
CA THR A 190 -29.77 -32.02 -7.60
C THR A 190 -29.72 -33.54 -7.69
N ALA A 191 -30.32 -34.11 -8.75
CA ALA A 191 -30.26 -35.56 -9.04
C ALA A 191 -28.93 -35.93 -9.71
N ASP A 192 -28.28 -34.99 -10.39
CA ASP A 192 -27.02 -35.23 -11.12
C ASP A 192 -25.81 -35.21 -10.15
N GLU A 193 -25.09 -36.32 -10.12
CA GLU A 193 -23.88 -36.49 -9.29
C GLU A 193 -22.68 -35.64 -9.74
N ASN A 194 -22.77 -35.07 -10.93
CA ASN A 194 -21.70 -34.23 -11.49
C ASN A 194 -21.87 -32.75 -11.15
N CYS A 195 -23.02 -32.36 -10.56
CA CYS A 195 -23.23 -31.00 -10.07
C CYS A 195 -22.60 -30.84 -8.68
N MET A 196 -21.69 -29.89 -8.57
CA MET A 196 -20.95 -29.66 -7.37
C MET A 196 -21.10 -28.20 -6.88
N THR A 197 -21.06 -28.02 -5.57
CA THR A 197 -20.97 -26.69 -4.95
C THR A 197 -19.57 -26.50 -4.40
N PHE A 198 -18.89 -25.47 -4.88
CA PHE A 198 -17.63 -25.01 -4.31
C PHE A 198 -17.91 -23.97 -3.21
N VAL A 199 -17.35 -24.17 -2.03
CA VAL A 199 -17.39 -23.19 -0.94
C VAL A 199 -16.00 -22.62 -0.74
N SER A 200 -15.87 -21.32 -1.02
CA SER A 200 -14.59 -20.60 -0.87
C SER A 200 -14.17 -20.47 0.60
N GLY A 201 -12.92 -20.10 0.84
CA GLY A 201 -12.43 -19.78 2.18
C GLY A 201 -13.15 -18.61 2.88
N MET A 202 -13.94 -17.83 2.13
CA MET A 202 -14.81 -16.77 2.69
C MET A 202 -16.26 -17.21 2.90
N GLY A 203 -16.54 -18.52 2.85
CA GLY A 203 -17.90 -19.08 2.99
C GLY A 203 -18.83 -18.83 1.81
N ARG A 204 -18.34 -18.25 0.71
CA ARG A 204 -19.14 -18.02 -0.49
C ARG A 204 -19.38 -19.33 -1.22
N ARG A 205 -20.63 -19.58 -1.54
CA ARG A 205 -21.05 -20.76 -2.30
C ARG A 205 -21.13 -20.45 -3.79
N LEU A 206 -20.57 -21.33 -4.59
CA LEU A 206 -20.67 -21.32 -6.05
C LEU A 206 -21.20 -22.68 -6.50
N ASP A 207 -22.47 -22.71 -6.92
CA ASP A 207 -23.10 -23.91 -7.51
C ASP A 207 -22.64 -24.00 -8.96
N MET A 208 -22.07 -25.15 -9.30
CA MET A 208 -21.53 -25.42 -10.62
C MET A 208 -22.45 -26.35 -11.39
N GLU A 209 -22.59 -26.12 -12.69
CA GLU A 209 -23.22 -27.06 -13.59
C GLU A 209 -22.46 -28.40 -13.62
N ALA A 210 -23.06 -29.42 -14.21
CA ALA A 210 -22.47 -30.75 -14.29
C ALA A 210 -21.12 -30.76 -15.01
N VAL A 211 -20.05 -31.12 -14.30
CA VAL A 211 -18.69 -31.23 -14.84
C VAL A 211 -18.37 -32.73 -15.03
N LEU A 212 -18.31 -33.18 -16.27
CA LEU A 212 -17.98 -34.59 -16.57
C LEU A 212 -16.49 -34.90 -16.37
N PRO A 213 -16.12 -36.14 -16.05
CA PRO A 213 -14.72 -36.55 -16.03
C PRO A 213 -14.00 -36.20 -17.34
N GLY A 214 -12.79 -35.62 -17.24
CA GLY A 214 -12.01 -35.13 -18.36
C GLY A 214 -12.43 -33.78 -18.92
N SER A 215 -13.45 -33.11 -18.33
CA SER A 215 -13.95 -31.81 -18.77
C SER A 215 -13.69 -30.72 -17.75
N GLY A 216 -14.03 -29.47 -18.12
CA GLY A 216 -13.92 -28.32 -17.25
C GLY A 216 -14.60 -27.08 -17.85
N PHE A 217 -14.75 -26.04 -17.06
CA PHE A 217 -15.28 -24.76 -17.50
C PHE A 217 -14.54 -23.60 -16.81
N TYR A 218 -14.72 -22.40 -17.31
CA TYR A 218 -14.25 -21.17 -16.71
C TYR A 218 -15.43 -20.24 -16.40
N SER A 219 -15.43 -19.65 -15.20
CA SER A 219 -16.42 -18.67 -14.76
C SER A 219 -15.83 -17.25 -14.78
N PRO A 220 -16.13 -16.39 -15.75
CA PRO A 220 -15.56 -15.05 -15.86
C PRO A 220 -15.89 -14.15 -14.67
N GLY A 221 -17.13 -14.21 -14.17
CA GLY A 221 -17.57 -13.41 -13.05
C GLY A 221 -16.94 -13.78 -11.72
N GLU A 222 -16.47 -15.03 -11.58
CA GLU A 222 -15.79 -15.53 -10.39
C GLU A 222 -14.25 -15.55 -10.56
N GLY A 223 -13.75 -15.46 -11.79
CA GLY A 223 -12.31 -15.60 -12.08
C GLY A 223 -11.79 -17.00 -11.74
N LEU A 224 -12.60 -18.05 -11.91
CA LEU A 224 -12.26 -19.41 -11.54
C LEU A 224 -12.35 -20.37 -12.74
N ALA A 225 -11.30 -21.15 -12.94
CA ALA A 225 -11.29 -22.30 -13.84
C ALA A 225 -11.48 -23.59 -13.03
N VAL A 226 -12.43 -24.41 -13.42
CA VAL A 226 -12.72 -25.71 -12.78
C VAL A 226 -12.41 -26.82 -13.77
N ARG A 227 -11.67 -27.84 -13.34
CA ARG A 227 -11.34 -29.04 -14.15
C ARG A 227 -11.57 -30.30 -13.32
N ARG A 228 -12.14 -31.33 -13.94
CA ARG A 228 -12.28 -32.66 -13.37
C ARG A 228 -11.44 -33.64 -14.16
N GLY A 229 -10.44 -34.24 -13.49
CA GLY A 229 -9.64 -35.28 -14.10
C GLY A 229 -10.42 -36.57 -14.35
N GLU A 230 -9.96 -37.41 -15.28
CA GLU A 230 -10.57 -38.71 -15.59
C GLU A 230 -10.62 -39.66 -14.39
N GLN A 231 -9.68 -39.54 -13.46
CA GLN A 231 -9.59 -40.33 -12.23
C GLN A 231 -10.39 -39.73 -11.05
N GLY A 232 -11.18 -38.67 -11.29
CA GLY A 232 -12.08 -38.10 -10.29
C GLY A 232 -11.49 -37.01 -9.41
N HIS A 233 -10.23 -36.61 -9.60
CA HIS A 233 -9.64 -35.47 -8.92
C HIS A 233 -10.20 -34.16 -9.50
N TRP A 234 -10.34 -33.17 -8.63
CA TRP A 234 -10.81 -31.85 -9.04
C TRP A 234 -9.70 -30.82 -8.85
N LEU A 235 -9.57 -29.95 -9.82
CA LEU A 235 -8.65 -28.81 -9.79
C LEU A 235 -9.45 -27.54 -10.00
N ILE A 236 -9.36 -26.62 -9.04
CA ILE A 236 -9.92 -25.26 -9.18
C ILE A 236 -8.74 -24.31 -9.17
N SER A 237 -8.64 -23.44 -10.17
CA SER A 237 -7.60 -22.43 -10.26
C SER A 237 -8.21 -21.05 -10.42
N SER A 238 -7.61 -20.07 -9.77
CA SER A 238 -8.00 -18.67 -9.83
C SER A 238 -7.13 -17.89 -10.83
N ASP A 239 -7.62 -16.72 -11.25
CA ASP A 239 -6.95 -15.85 -12.22
C ASP A 239 -5.57 -15.37 -11.78
N ASP A 240 -5.34 -15.29 -10.45
CA ASP A 240 -4.03 -14.94 -9.90
C ASP A 240 -3.01 -16.10 -9.95
N GLY A 241 -3.41 -17.27 -10.51
CA GLY A 241 -2.57 -18.43 -10.71
C GLY A 241 -2.43 -19.32 -9.50
N GLN A 242 -3.27 -19.15 -8.47
CA GLN A 242 -3.38 -20.12 -7.38
C GLN A 242 -4.26 -21.30 -7.82
N PHE A 243 -4.00 -22.46 -7.28
CA PHE A 243 -4.81 -23.65 -7.52
C PHE A 243 -5.13 -24.40 -6.22
N PHE A 244 -6.29 -25.08 -6.23
CA PHE A 244 -6.76 -25.98 -5.20
C PHE A 244 -6.99 -27.36 -5.81
N LEU A 245 -6.27 -28.36 -5.32
CA LEU A 245 -6.43 -29.75 -5.73
C LEU A 245 -7.24 -30.49 -4.67
N PHE A 246 -8.32 -31.13 -5.11
CA PHE A 246 -9.21 -31.89 -4.25
C PHE A 246 -9.09 -33.38 -4.55
N GLU A 247 -9.28 -34.20 -3.52
CA GLU A 247 -9.40 -35.65 -3.60
C GLU A 247 -10.69 -36.10 -2.93
N ALA A 248 -11.16 -37.32 -3.26
CA ALA A 248 -12.34 -37.90 -2.62
C ALA A 248 -12.15 -37.99 -1.09
N ASP A 249 -13.14 -37.51 -0.33
CA ASP A 249 -13.13 -37.66 1.11
C ASP A 249 -13.48 -39.11 1.49
N PRO A 250 -12.59 -39.88 2.15
CA PRO A 250 -12.86 -41.27 2.54
C PRO A 250 -14.03 -41.45 3.51
N HIS A 251 -14.36 -40.39 4.27
CA HIS A 251 -15.41 -40.41 5.29
C HIS A 251 -16.74 -39.86 4.79
N HIS A 252 -16.71 -39.04 3.72
CA HIS A 252 -17.89 -38.40 3.14
C HIS A 252 -17.89 -38.52 1.61
N PRO A 253 -18.48 -39.62 1.05
CA PRO A 253 -18.44 -39.90 -0.40
C PRO A 253 -19.01 -38.78 -1.30
N GLN A 254 -19.83 -37.89 -0.74
CA GLN A 254 -20.40 -36.75 -1.46
C GLN A 254 -19.54 -35.46 -1.38
N ARG A 255 -18.41 -35.53 -0.69
CA ARG A 255 -17.46 -34.42 -0.53
C ARG A 255 -16.10 -34.74 -1.13
N GLN A 256 -15.47 -33.70 -1.59
CA GLN A 256 -14.05 -33.68 -1.96
C GLN A 256 -13.31 -32.82 -0.94
N ARG A 257 -12.24 -33.32 -0.35
CA ARG A 257 -11.41 -32.57 0.59
C ARG A 257 -10.22 -31.94 -0.11
N LEU A 258 -9.78 -30.80 0.38
CA LEU A 258 -8.61 -30.12 -0.15
C LEU A 258 -7.34 -30.94 0.18
N LYS A 259 -6.61 -31.37 -0.84
CA LYS A 259 -5.35 -32.11 -0.69
C LYS A 259 -4.15 -31.19 -0.70
N MET A 260 -4.17 -30.21 -1.58
CA MET A 260 -3.04 -29.34 -1.86
C MET A 260 -3.53 -28.02 -2.41
N LEU A 261 -2.86 -26.93 -2.05
CA LEU A 261 -2.97 -25.66 -2.72
C LEU A 261 -1.58 -25.16 -3.13
N GLY A 262 -1.49 -24.40 -4.18
CA GLY A 262 -0.22 -23.94 -4.69
C GLY A 262 -0.34 -22.87 -5.78
N ASP A 263 0.78 -22.55 -6.40
CA ASP A 263 0.89 -21.59 -7.50
C ASP A 263 1.30 -22.24 -8.82
N ARG A 264 1.32 -21.43 -9.87
CA ARG A 264 1.72 -21.86 -11.23
C ARG A 264 3.17 -22.34 -11.36
N ASN A 265 4.05 -22.04 -10.39
CA ASN A 265 5.42 -22.52 -10.34
C ASN A 265 5.57 -23.85 -9.63
N SER A 266 4.45 -24.48 -9.26
CA SER A 266 4.37 -25.74 -8.53
C SER A 266 4.84 -25.65 -7.08
N ASN A 267 4.97 -24.45 -6.52
CA ASN A 267 5.14 -24.28 -5.10
C ASN A 267 3.80 -24.61 -4.42
N CYS A 268 3.81 -25.44 -3.39
CA CYS A 268 2.55 -25.89 -2.80
C CYS A 268 2.62 -26.12 -1.29
N LEU A 269 1.44 -26.12 -0.68
CA LEU A 269 1.18 -26.59 0.67
C LEU A 269 0.34 -27.85 0.60
N ASN A 270 0.76 -28.90 1.29
CA ASN A 270 0.06 -30.15 1.41
C ASN A 270 -0.69 -30.22 2.74
N LEU A 271 -1.92 -30.72 2.71
CA LEU A 271 -2.77 -30.88 3.87
C LEU A 271 -2.83 -32.35 4.27
N TYR A 272 -2.69 -32.61 5.57
CA TYR A 272 -2.75 -33.95 6.16
C TYR A 272 -3.91 -34.02 7.14
N TYR A 273 -4.63 -35.15 7.13
CA TYR A 273 -5.85 -35.34 7.86
C TYR A 273 -5.74 -36.55 8.81
N ASP A 274 -6.47 -36.48 9.94
CA ASP A 274 -6.63 -37.62 10.82
C ASP A 274 -7.84 -38.50 10.42
N GLU A 275 -8.12 -39.55 11.25
CA GLU A 275 -9.23 -40.47 11.04
C GLU A 275 -10.61 -39.81 11.14
N LEU A 276 -10.72 -38.63 11.77
CA LEU A 276 -11.96 -37.84 11.83
C LEU A 276 -12.13 -36.86 10.70
N GLY A 277 -11.17 -36.83 9.74
CA GLY A 277 -11.14 -35.89 8.63
C GLY A 277 -10.78 -34.47 9.02
N ARG A 278 -10.08 -34.26 10.16
CA ARG A 278 -9.59 -32.94 10.60
C ARG A 278 -8.18 -32.71 10.08
N ILE A 279 -7.87 -31.48 9.69
CA ILE A 279 -6.52 -31.08 9.27
C ILE A 279 -5.58 -31.12 10.49
N THR A 280 -4.58 -31.96 10.46
CA THR A 280 -3.60 -32.09 11.56
C THR A 280 -2.29 -31.39 11.26
N GLN A 281 -1.94 -31.29 9.98
CA GLN A 281 -0.71 -30.65 9.54
C GLN A 281 -0.91 -29.98 8.18
N ILE A 282 -0.28 -28.84 7.99
CA ILE A 282 -0.11 -28.18 6.70
C ILE A 282 1.37 -27.94 6.52
N SER A 283 1.93 -28.36 5.40
CA SER A 283 3.37 -28.19 5.16
C SER A 283 3.71 -27.97 3.69
N GLY A 284 4.69 -27.09 3.48
CA GLY A 284 5.33 -26.88 2.19
C GLY A 284 6.34 -27.97 1.83
N GLU A 285 7.08 -27.73 0.75
CA GLU A 285 8.16 -28.60 0.30
C GLU A 285 9.22 -28.75 1.41
N GLN A 286 9.74 -29.95 1.60
CA GLN A 286 10.70 -30.28 2.67
C GLN A 286 10.24 -29.86 4.10
N GLN A 287 8.91 -29.80 4.31
CA GLN A 287 8.31 -29.36 5.57
C GLN A 287 8.62 -27.89 5.92
N ARG A 288 8.79 -27.04 4.93
CA ARG A 288 9.00 -25.59 5.07
C ARG A 288 8.02 -24.80 4.19
N PRO A 289 7.13 -23.96 4.79
CA PRO A 289 6.76 -23.90 6.21
C PRO A 289 6.01 -25.16 6.65
N CYS A 290 5.93 -25.40 7.98
CA CYS A 290 5.15 -26.50 8.55
C CYS A 290 4.44 -26.06 9.82
N ILE A 291 3.12 -26.31 9.88
CA ILE A 291 2.32 -26.13 11.10
C ILE A 291 1.59 -27.42 11.47
N ARG A 292 1.34 -27.59 12.78
CA ARG A 292 0.47 -28.62 13.32
C ARG A 292 -0.66 -28.01 14.12
N LEU A 293 -1.87 -28.58 13.95
CA LEU A 293 -3.09 -28.14 14.56
C LEU A 293 -3.47 -29.15 15.67
N HIS A 294 -3.85 -28.63 16.82
CA HIS A 294 -4.28 -29.39 17.99
C HIS A 294 -5.75 -29.15 18.30
N TYR A 295 -6.47 -30.23 18.75
CA TYR A 295 -7.90 -30.30 19.00
C TYR A 295 -8.13 -30.90 20.39
N GLU A 296 -8.17 -30.07 21.42
CA GLU A 296 -8.21 -30.50 22.81
C GLU A 296 -9.61 -30.37 23.46
N LEU A 297 -10.61 -29.88 22.71
CA LEU A 297 -11.95 -29.63 23.23
C LEU A 297 -12.85 -30.85 23.06
N ALA A 298 -13.08 -31.60 24.14
CA ALA A 298 -13.88 -32.86 24.10
C ALA A 298 -15.32 -32.63 23.62
N ALA A 299 -15.96 -31.52 24.02
CA ALA A 299 -17.34 -31.17 23.66
C ALA A 299 -17.48 -30.82 22.18
N HIS A 300 -16.42 -30.27 21.57
CA HIS A 300 -16.40 -29.83 20.18
C HIS A 300 -15.10 -30.30 19.49
N PRO A 301 -15.00 -31.60 19.18
CA PRO A 301 -13.73 -32.22 18.80
C PRO A 301 -13.16 -31.73 17.48
N ARG A 302 -13.90 -30.97 16.67
CA ARG A 302 -13.45 -30.38 15.43
C ARG A 302 -12.87 -28.96 15.56
N ARG A 303 -12.87 -28.36 16.77
CA ARG A 303 -12.36 -27.01 17.02
C ARG A 303 -10.87 -27.01 17.25
N VAL A 304 -10.15 -26.22 16.48
CA VAL A 304 -8.72 -26.00 16.65
C VAL A 304 -8.47 -25.18 17.92
N THR A 305 -7.68 -25.72 18.84
CA THR A 305 -7.38 -25.05 20.11
C THR A 305 -6.01 -24.38 20.11
N GLN A 306 -5.04 -24.96 19.38
CA GLN A 306 -3.68 -24.45 19.33
C GLN A 306 -3.06 -24.74 17.95
N ILE A 307 -2.17 -23.86 17.51
CA ILE A 307 -1.37 -24.03 16.30
C ILE A 307 0.09 -23.85 16.65
N TYR A 308 0.91 -24.84 16.26
CA TYR A 308 2.35 -24.84 16.46
C TYR A 308 3.06 -24.82 15.11
N GLN A 309 4.09 -23.99 15.00
CA GLN A 309 5.09 -24.10 13.93
C GLN A 309 6.08 -25.20 14.29
N HIS A 310 6.35 -26.07 13.35
CA HIS A 310 7.34 -27.13 13.45
C HIS A 310 8.57 -26.83 12.62
N PHE A 311 9.72 -27.08 13.20
CA PHE A 311 11.03 -26.97 12.57
C PHE A 311 11.69 -28.36 12.57
N PRO A 312 12.54 -28.69 11.55
CA PRO A 312 13.18 -30.00 11.49
C PRO A 312 14.10 -30.31 12.69
N GLU A 313 14.73 -29.32 13.28
CA GLU A 313 15.81 -29.49 14.27
C GLU A 313 15.55 -28.87 15.64
N THR A 314 14.46 -28.10 15.81
CA THR A 314 14.17 -27.37 17.04
C THR A 314 12.80 -27.71 17.63
N ALA A 315 12.56 -27.29 18.87
CA ALA A 315 11.27 -27.49 19.52
C ALA A 315 10.13 -26.73 18.82
N PRO A 316 8.92 -27.30 18.77
CA PRO A 316 7.76 -26.63 18.21
C PRO A 316 7.49 -25.28 18.89
N LEU A 317 7.13 -24.27 18.10
CA LEU A 317 6.77 -22.94 18.57
C LEU A 317 5.26 -22.78 18.54
N LEU A 318 4.65 -22.46 19.69
CA LEU A 318 3.24 -22.08 19.75
C LEU A 318 3.05 -20.75 19.01
N LEU A 319 2.15 -20.71 18.01
CA LEU A 319 1.83 -19.52 17.26
C LEU A 319 0.58 -18.84 17.80
N ARG A 320 -0.50 -19.62 17.98
CA ARG A 320 -1.82 -19.11 18.41
C ARG A 320 -2.56 -20.11 19.28
N ARG A 321 -3.43 -19.55 20.17
CA ARG A 321 -4.43 -20.29 20.93
C ARG A 321 -5.82 -19.73 20.64
N TYR A 322 -6.81 -20.63 20.62
CA TYR A 322 -8.20 -20.30 20.39
C TYR A 322 -9.06 -20.82 21.54
N ARG A 323 -10.02 -20.02 21.94
CA ARG A 323 -11.00 -20.37 22.96
C ARG A 323 -12.40 -20.29 22.39
N TYR A 324 -13.28 -21.12 22.86
CA TYR A 324 -14.66 -21.28 22.40
C TYR A 324 -15.62 -21.11 23.56
N ASP A 325 -16.86 -20.72 23.28
CA ASP A 325 -17.97 -20.74 24.21
C ASP A 325 -18.58 -22.15 24.33
N GLU A 326 -19.68 -22.29 25.10
CA GLU A 326 -20.37 -23.56 25.29
C GLU A 326 -21.03 -24.10 24.01
N ALA A 327 -21.42 -23.22 23.09
CA ALA A 327 -21.97 -23.57 21.78
C ALA A 327 -20.90 -24.04 20.78
N GLY A 328 -19.63 -23.80 21.09
CA GLY A 328 -18.48 -24.13 20.25
C GLY A 328 -18.16 -23.06 19.23
N ASP A 329 -18.58 -21.82 19.44
CA ASP A 329 -18.23 -20.65 18.64
C ASP A 329 -16.98 -19.99 19.17
N LEU A 330 -16.14 -19.47 18.26
CA LEU A 330 -14.87 -18.84 18.62
C LEU A 330 -15.08 -17.57 19.44
N ASN A 331 -14.67 -17.57 20.71
CA ASN A 331 -14.84 -16.41 21.59
C ASN A 331 -13.53 -15.70 21.98
N GLY A 332 -12.36 -16.25 21.65
CA GLY A 332 -11.10 -15.59 21.94
C GLY A 332 -9.91 -16.12 21.16
N VAL A 333 -9.03 -15.21 20.79
CA VAL A 333 -7.75 -15.48 20.10
C VAL A 333 -6.61 -14.92 20.92
N TYR A 334 -5.59 -15.74 21.18
CA TYR A 334 -4.45 -15.42 22.03
C TYR A 334 -3.14 -15.61 21.28
N ASP A 335 -2.15 -14.77 21.59
CA ASP A 335 -0.79 -14.93 21.09
C ASP A 335 -0.03 -16.08 21.80
N SER A 336 1.23 -16.28 21.41
CA SER A 336 2.12 -17.30 22.02
C SER A 336 2.39 -17.08 23.50
N THR A 337 2.27 -15.84 24.00
CA THR A 337 2.54 -15.45 25.39
C THR A 337 1.28 -15.50 26.26
N GLY A 338 0.10 -15.71 25.65
CA GLY A 338 -1.18 -15.78 26.33
C GLY A 338 -1.93 -14.46 26.44
N HIS A 339 -1.48 -13.40 25.75
CA HIS A 339 -2.25 -12.16 25.66
C HIS A 339 -3.42 -12.32 24.71
N LEU A 340 -4.59 -11.83 25.16
CA LEU A 340 -5.80 -11.79 24.34
C LEU A 340 -5.61 -10.79 23.20
N LEU A 341 -5.76 -11.25 21.97
CA LEU A 341 -5.68 -10.42 20.76
C LEU A 341 -7.07 -10.02 20.25
N ARG A 342 -8.02 -10.97 20.26
CA ARG A 342 -9.39 -10.76 19.74
C ARG A 342 -10.39 -11.44 20.67
N GLU A 343 -11.54 -10.81 20.84
CA GLU A 343 -12.67 -11.34 21.61
C GLU A 343 -13.95 -11.23 20.77
N PHE A 344 -14.80 -12.27 20.86
CA PHE A 344 -16.06 -12.35 20.13
C PHE A 344 -17.17 -12.87 21.04
N ALA A 345 -18.42 -12.44 20.75
CA ALA A 345 -19.62 -12.99 21.38
C ALA A 345 -20.75 -13.13 20.35
N TYR A 346 -21.65 -14.05 20.60
CA TYR A 346 -22.75 -14.41 19.70
C TYR A 346 -24.06 -14.50 20.44
N ASP A 347 -25.19 -14.45 19.74
CA ASP A 347 -26.51 -14.74 20.25
C ASP A 347 -26.85 -16.24 20.07
N GLU A 348 -28.07 -16.64 20.46
CA GLU A 348 -28.58 -18.00 20.30
C GLU A 348 -28.70 -18.47 18.84
N ASN A 349 -28.63 -17.58 17.89
CA ASN A 349 -28.69 -17.88 16.45
C ASN A 349 -27.29 -17.89 15.81
N HIS A 350 -26.23 -17.90 16.61
CA HIS A 350 -24.83 -17.81 16.17
C HIS A 350 -24.48 -16.51 15.43
N CYS A 351 -25.30 -15.47 15.56
CA CYS A 351 -25.00 -14.16 14.99
C CYS A 351 -24.03 -13.40 15.90
N MET A 352 -22.96 -12.88 15.36
CA MET A 352 -21.97 -12.13 16.12
C MET A 352 -22.56 -10.85 16.72
N THR A 353 -22.61 -10.74 18.04
CA THR A 353 -23.10 -9.58 18.77
C THR A 353 -22.00 -8.64 19.20
N LEU A 354 -20.77 -9.12 19.31
CA LEU A 354 -19.61 -8.36 19.72
C LEU A 354 -18.36 -8.88 19.01
N HIS A 355 -17.52 -7.97 18.55
CA HIS A 355 -16.09 -8.24 18.43
C HIS A 355 -15.28 -7.12 19.06
N ARG A 356 -14.14 -7.47 19.65
CA ARG A 356 -13.23 -6.53 20.29
C ARG A 356 -11.84 -6.65 19.70
N GLN A 357 -11.22 -5.50 19.42
CA GLN A 357 -9.88 -5.42 18.85
C GLN A 357 -8.79 -5.43 19.92
N PRO A 358 -7.53 -5.68 19.56
CA PRO A 358 -6.40 -5.42 20.44
C PRO A 358 -6.39 -3.96 20.90
N GLY A 359 -6.42 -3.75 22.22
CA GLY A 359 -6.48 -2.41 22.79
C GLY A 359 -7.85 -2.01 23.37
N GLY A 360 -8.87 -2.90 23.25
CA GLY A 360 -10.08 -2.85 24.03
C GLY A 360 -11.30 -2.17 23.41
N GLU A 361 -11.26 -1.69 22.14
CA GLU A 361 -12.47 -1.18 21.46
C GLU A 361 -13.45 -2.31 21.17
N GLY A 362 -14.67 -2.18 21.61
CA GLY A 362 -15.78 -3.09 21.35
C GLY A 362 -16.69 -2.59 20.24
N TYR A 363 -17.08 -3.49 19.35
CA TYR A 363 -18.04 -3.28 18.27
C TYR A 363 -19.23 -4.19 18.50
N TYR A 364 -20.43 -3.62 18.64
CA TYR A 364 -21.64 -4.30 19.05
C TYR A 364 -22.65 -4.29 17.91
N TYR A 365 -23.34 -5.43 17.67
CA TYR A 365 -24.27 -5.62 16.57
C TYR A 365 -25.63 -6.02 17.05
N GLN A 366 -26.68 -5.53 16.36
CA GLN A 366 -28.08 -5.90 16.57
C GLN A 366 -28.61 -6.57 15.30
N TRP A 367 -29.38 -7.60 15.45
CA TRP A 367 -29.86 -8.45 14.37
C TRP A 367 -31.37 -8.56 14.35
N SER A 368 -31.94 -8.77 13.14
CA SER A 368 -33.32 -9.17 12.95
C SER A 368 -33.44 -10.12 11.76
N TRP A 369 -34.40 -11.04 11.85
CA TRP A 369 -34.71 -11.91 10.75
C TRP A 369 -35.57 -11.18 9.71
N TYR A 370 -35.24 -11.34 8.46
CA TYR A 370 -35.95 -10.75 7.32
C TYR A 370 -36.26 -11.84 6.31
N GLU A 371 -37.50 -11.83 5.79
CA GLU A 371 -37.92 -12.64 4.67
C GLU A 371 -38.19 -11.73 3.47
N GLY A 372 -37.55 -12.02 2.37
CA GLY A 372 -37.66 -11.24 1.14
C GLY A 372 -37.94 -12.11 -0.09
N PRO A 373 -38.11 -11.50 -1.26
CA PRO A 373 -38.36 -12.25 -2.48
C PRO A 373 -37.15 -13.10 -2.92
N ASP A 374 -35.95 -12.70 -2.53
CA ASP A 374 -34.72 -13.32 -3.02
C ASP A 374 -34.03 -14.20 -1.97
N ASP A 375 -34.19 -13.88 -0.69
CA ASP A 375 -33.62 -14.65 0.43
C ASP A 375 -34.38 -14.45 1.75
N ALA A 376 -34.19 -15.37 2.69
CA ALA A 376 -34.63 -15.27 4.07
C ALA A 376 -33.39 -15.44 4.98
N ALA A 377 -33.07 -14.42 5.79
CA ALA A 377 -31.87 -14.46 6.62
C ALA A 377 -31.81 -13.40 7.72
N TRP A 378 -30.92 -13.62 8.69
CA TRP A 378 -30.51 -12.63 9.66
C TRP A 378 -29.73 -11.50 8.99
N ARG A 379 -30.12 -10.25 9.32
CA ARG A 379 -29.47 -9.03 8.82
C ARG A 379 -29.14 -8.12 9.99
N VAL A 380 -28.00 -7.44 9.92
CA VAL A 380 -27.64 -6.39 10.87
C VAL A 380 -28.62 -5.24 10.74
N THR A 381 -29.24 -4.82 11.86
CA THR A 381 -30.16 -3.67 11.94
C THR A 381 -29.56 -2.46 12.63
N GLY A 382 -28.48 -2.66 13.33
CA GLY A 382 -27.74 -1.57 13.95
C GLY A 382 -26.41 -2.04 14.50
N HIS A 383 -25.50 -1.11 14.65
CA HIS A 383 -24.25 -1.35 15.38
C HIS A 383 -23.76 -0.08 16.06
N HIS A 384 -22.97 -0.24 17.11
CA HIS A 384 -22.32 0.85 17.82
C HIS A 384 -20.96 0.41 18.38
N THR A 385 -20.16 1.39 18.80
CA THR A 385 -18.84 1.16 19.41
C THR A 385 -18.75 1.76 20.79
N ASP A 386 -17.76 1.35 21.59
CA ASP A 386 -17.46 1.95 22.91
C ASP A 386 -17.14 3.46 22.79
N SER A 387 -16.58 3.91 21.65
CA SER A 387 -16.29 5.34 21.38
C SER A 387 -17.54 6.19 21.11
N GLY A 388 -18.71 5.56 20.97
CA GLY A 388 -19.98 6.25 20.75
C GLY A 388 -20.38 6.41 19.28
N GLU A 389 -19.68 5.77 18.37
CA GLU A 389 -20.12 5.65 16.97
C GLU A 389 -21.36 4.77 16.89
N GLN A 390 -22.39 5.19 16.14
CA GLN A 390 -23.67 4.47 16.06
C GLN A 390 -24.23 4.51 14.64
N TYR A 391 -24.83 3.38 14.23
CA TYR A 391 -25.54 3.27 12.95
C TYR A 391 -26.83 2.47 13.14
N ARG A 392 -27.86 2.87 12.40
CA ARG A 392 -29.13 2.15 12.24
C ARG A 392 -29.35 1.81 10.79
N LEU A 393 -29.68 0.55 10.51
CA LEU A 393 -29.87 0.00 9.17
C LEU A 393 -31.33 -0.41 8.98
N ALA A 394 -32.05 0.33 8.14
CA ALA A 394 -33.46 0.06 7.82
C ALA A 394 -33.56 -0.60 6.44
N TRP A 395 -33.93 -1.86 6.42
CA TRP A 395 -34.02 -2.71 5.23
C TRP A 395 -35.43 -2.70 4.63
N SER A 396 -35.52 -2.50 3.31
CA SER A 396 -36.76 -2.67 2.52
C SER A 396 -36.45 -3.68 1.41
N LEU A 397 -36.72 -4.97 1.67
CA LEU A 397 -36.38 -6.05 0.76
C LEU A 397 -37.27 -6.04 -0.51
N ALA A 398 -38.54 -5.65 -0.39
CA ALA A 398 -39.44 -5.52 -1.55
C ALA A 398 -38.94 -4.50 -2.58
N SER A 399 -38.30 -3.43 -2.12
CA SER A 399 -37.71 -2.41 -2.99
C SER A 399 -36.19 -2.57 -3.18
N ARG A 400 -35.60 -3.58 -2.59
CA ARG A 400 -34.14 -3.83 -2.56
C ARG A 400 -33.35 -2.58 -2.19
N ARG A 401 -33.75 -1.92 -1.10
CA ARG A 401 -33.19 -0.66 -0.62
C ARG A 401 -32.82 -0.72 0.84
N LEU A 402 -31.67 -0.15 1.17
CA LEU A 402 -31.20 0.06 2.53
C LEU A 402 -31.10 1.56 2.80
N CYS A 403 -31.61 2.00 3.94
CA CYS A 403 -31.34 3.31 4.53
C CYS A 403 -30.42 3.14 5.75
N VAL A 404 -29.28 3.78 5.73
CA VAL A 404 -28.34 3.82 6.87
C VAL A 404 -28.41 5.20 7.49
N THR A 405 -28.67 5.27 8.80
CA THR A 405 -28.70 6.51 9.58
C THR A 405 -27.63 6.42 10.67
N ASP A 406 -26.73 7.38 10.73
CA ASP A 406 -25.73 7.44 11.81
C ASP A 406 -26.23 8.20 13.05
N GLY A 407 -25.43 8.23 14.11
CA GLY A 407 -25.78 8.92 15.37
C GLY A 407 -25.80 10.44 15.25
N LEU A 408 -25.31 11.03 14.16
CA LEU A 408 -25.44 12.45 13.84
C LEU A 408 -26.73 12.77 13.05
N GLY A 409 -27.55 11.76 12.74
CA GLY A 409 -28.78 11.89 11.97
C GLY A 409 -28.56 12.01 10.46
N ARG A 410 -27.34 11.75 9.97
CA ARG A 410 -27.06 11.76 8.53
C ARG A 410 -27.56 10.45 7.91
N THR A 411 -28.06 10.52 6.70
CA THR A 411 -28.63 9.35 6.01
C THR A 411 -27.98 9.12 4.67
N ARG A 412 -27.78 7.84 4.33
CA ARG A 412 -27.37 7.38 3.00
C ARG A 412 -28.19 6.20 2.59
N TYR A 413 -28.27 5.96 1.28
CA TYR A 413 -29.10 4.91 0.70
C TYR A 413 -28.29 4.02 -0.24
N HIS A 414 -28.56 2.72 -0.18
CA HIS A 414 -28.02 1.73 -1.09
C HIS A 414 -29.19 1.02 -1.76
N GLN A 415 -29.07 0.75 -3.06
CA GLN A 415 -30.04 -0.04 -3.83
C GLN A 415 -29.29 -1.14 -4.58
N TRP A 416 -29.85 -2.33 -4.64
CA TRP A 416 -29.24 -3.50 -5.28
C TRP A 416 -30.21 -4.22 -6.20
N ASP A 417 -29.71 -5.12 -7.06
CA ASP A 417 -30.47 -5.98 -7.97
C ASP A 417 -30.76 -7.36 -7.35
N ALA A 418 -31.38 -8.25 -8.13
CA ALA A 418 -31.73 -9.61 -7.70
C ALA A 418 -30.49 -10.49 -7.44
N GLN A 419 -29.33 -10.13 -7.98
CA GLN A 419 -28.03 -10.80 -7.77
C GLN A 419 -27.23 -10.20 -6.61
N ASN A 420 -27.84 -9.31 -5.80
CA ASN A 420 -27.21 -8.59 -4.70
C ASN A 420 -26.04 -7.66 -5.11
N GLN A 421 -26.04 -7.18 -6.36
CA GLN A 421 -25.08 -6.17 -6.81
C GLN A 421 -25.66 -4.78 -6.53
N VAL A 422 -24.85 -3.88 -5.94
CA VAL A 422 -25.29 -2.49 -5.71
C VAL A 422 -25.42 -1.78 -7.05
N THR A 423 -26.62 -1.28 -7.34
CA THR A 423 -26.95 -0.55 -8.59
C THR A 423 -26.99 0.95 -8.41
N ALA A 424 -27.26 1.44 -7.19
CA ALA A 424 -27.25 2.86 -6.88
C ALA A 424 -26.82 3.10 -5.42
N TYR A 425 -26.13 4.22 -5.23
CA TYR A 425 -25.73 4.73 -3.93
C TYR A 425 -26.02 6.21 -3.86
N GLN A 426 -26.67 6.64 -2.80
CA GLN A 426 -26.86 8.05 -2.47
C GLN A 426 -26.16 8.34 -1.15
N ASP A 427 -25.22 9.30 -1.16
CA ASP A 427 -24.47 9.69 0.01
C ASP A 427 -25.26 10.63 0.94
N GLU A 428 -24.65 11.03 2.06
CA GLU A 428 -25.22 11.89 3.10
C GLU A 428 -25.47 13.35 2.62
N ALA A 429 -24.85 13.76 1.51
CA ALA A 429 -25.11 15.03 0.84
C ALA A 429 -26.21 14.94 -0.23
N GLY A 430 -26.80 13.76 -0.45
CA GLY A 430 -27.82 13.51 -1.45
C GLY A 430 -27.27 13.26 -2.86
N GLN A 431 -25.98 13.08 -3.03
CA GLN A 431 -25.34 12.85 -4.30
C GLN A 431 -25.45 11.37 -4.69
N VAL A 432 -25.74 11.10 -5.98
CA VAL A 432 -26.06 9.75 -6.46
C VAL A 432 -24.97 9.23 -7.40
N THR A 433 -24.47 8.03 -7.10
CA THR A 433 -23.62 7.23 -7.99
C THR A 433 -24.38 5.98 -8.40
N THR A 434 -24.37 5.64 -9.69
CA THR A 434 -25.06 4.45 -10.23
C THR A 434 -24.09 3.50 -10.92
N PHE A 435 -24.43 2.20 -10.88
CA PHE A 435 -23.63 1.12 -11.46
C PHE A 435 -24.49 0.30 -12.41
N ARG A 436 -23.91 -0.12 -13.51
CA ARG A 436 -24.55 -0.97 -14.50
C ARG A 436 -23.76 -2.28 -14.61
N TRP A 437 -24.45 -3.39 -14.44
CA TRP A 437 -23.90 -4.75 -14.41
C TRP A 437 -24.33 -5.55 -15.64
N SER A 438 -23.60 -6.60 -15.99
CA SER A 438 -24.04 -7.61 -16.94
C SER A 438 -25.07 -8.53 -16.27
N ASP A 439 -26.01 -9.02 -17.07
CA ASP A 439 -27.12 -9.84 -16.54
C ASP A 439 -26.69 -11.25 -16.11
N GLU A 440 -25.71 -11.85 -16.78
CA GLU A 440 -25.30 -13.24 -16.56
C GLU A 440 -24.00 -13.36 -15.74
N GLU A 441 -23.01 -12.56 -16.04
CA GLU A 441 -21.63 -12.77 -15.54
C GLU A 441 -21.27 -11.86 -14.35
N ARG A 442 -22.16 -10.98 -13.91
CA ARG A 442 -21.95 -10.02 -12.82
C ARG A 442 -20.73 -9.10 -13.03
N LEU A 443 -20.44 -8.75 -14.28
CA LEU A 443 -19.36 -7.83 -14.62
C LEU A 443 -19.85 -6.38 -14.58
N LEU A 444 -19.06 -5.48 -14.05
CA LEU A 444 -19.38 -4.05 -14.00
C LEU A 444 -19.20 -3.42 -15.39
N LEU A 445 -20.29 -3.14 -16.09
CA LEU A 445 -20.27 -2.56 -17.44
C LEU A 445 -20.07 -1.05 -17.45
N GLY A 446 -20.33 -0.37 -16.35
CA GLY A 446 -20.14 1.07 -16.25
C GLY A 446 -20.62 1.68 -14.94
N MET A 447 -20.25 2.91 -14.75
CA MET A 447 -20.59 3.71 -13.58
C MET A 447 -20.94 5.13 -14.04
N THR A 448 -21.94 5.75 -13.41
CA THR A 448 -22.16 7.19 -13.50
C THR A 448 -21.84 7.78 -12.12
N ASP A 449 -20.85 8.64 -12.05
CA ASP A 449 -20.42 9.28 -10.82
C ASP A 449 -21.38 10.40 -10.36
N ALA A 450 -21.13 10.95 -9.20
CA ALA A 450 -21.96 11.96 -8.55
C ALA A 450 -22.01 13.32 -9.30
N GLN A 451 -21.13 13.55 -10.28
CA GLN A 451 -21.18 14.72 -11.18
C GLN A 451 -21.83 14.40 -12.55
N GLY A 452 -22.26 13.17 -12.76
CA GLY A 452 -22.80 12.69 -14.03
C GLY A 452 -21.75 12.23 -15.03
N GLY A 453 -20.49 12.14 -14.61
CA GLY A 453 -19.39 11.57 -15.39
C GLY A 453 -19.61 10.07 -15.62
N LYS A 454 -19.46 9.64 -16.86
CA LYS A 454 -19.77 8.27 -17.27
C LYS A 454 -18.49 7.49 -17.55
N TRP A 455 -18.35 6.38 -16.83
CA TRP A 455 -17.33 5.37 -17.04
C TRP A 455 -17.96 4.17 -17.75
N ARG A 456 -17.23 3.55 -18.69
CA ARG A 456 -17.66 2.36 -19.40
C ARG A 456 -16.51 1.36 -19.47
N TYR A 457 -16.82 0.09 -19.25
CA TYR A 457 -15.88 -1.03 -19.30
C TYR A 457 -16.32 -2.02 -20.37
N VAL A 458 -15.39 -2.48 -21.19
CA VAL A 458 -15.58 -3.50 -22.22
C VAL A 458 -14.77 -4.72 -21.83
N TYR A 459 -15.36 -5.89 -21.94
CA TYR A 459 -14.75 -7.15 -21.53
C TYR A 459 -14.58 -8.10 -22.73
N ASP A 460 -13.59 -8.97 -22.64
CA ASP A 460 -13.48 -10.14 -23.50
C ASP A 460 -14.40 -11.27 -22.98
N ARG A 461 -14.36 -12.41 -23.67
CA ARG A 461 -15.16 -13.59 -23.28
C ARG A 461 -14.70 -14.24 -21.97
N GLN A 462 -13.51 -13.92 -21.50
CA GLN A 462 -12.94 -14.41 -20.24
C GLN A 462 -13.19 -13.47 -19.06
N GLY A 463 -13.90 -12.35 -19.28
CA GLY A 463 -14.23 -11.38 -18.25
C GLY A 463 -13.09 -10.41 -17.92
N HIS A 464 -12.08 -10.30 -18.80
CA HIS A 464 -11.02 -9.29 -18.63
C HIS A 464 -11.42 -7.99 -19.27
N ILE A 465 -11.08 -6.86 -18.63
CA ILE A 465 -11.34 -5.53 -19.19
C ILE A 465 -10.39 -5.28 -20.36
N THR A 466 -10.93 -5.16 -21.55
CA THR A 466 -10.18 -4.85 -22.79
C THR A 466 -10.18 -3.36 -23.11
N GLU A 467 -11.22 -2.62 -22.69
CA GLU A 467 -11.28 -1.17 -22.83
C GLU A 467 -11.87 -0.51 -21.60
N THR A 468 -11.30 0.63 -21.24
CA THR A 468 -11.88 1.55 -20.24
C THR A 468 -12.09 2.90 -20.88
N HIS A 469 -13.33 3.40 -20.80
CA HIS A 469 -13.71 4.74 -21.25
C HIS A 469 -13.94 5.61 -20.01
N ASP A 470 -13.32 6.76 -19.97
CA ASP A 470 -13.46 7.73 -18.88
C ASP A 470 -14.50 8.82 -19.19
N PRO A 471 -14.86 9.71 -18.23
CA PRO A 471 -15.83 10.78 -18.44
C PRO A 471 -15.43 11.85 -19.47
N LEU A 472 -14.17 11.91 -19.88
CA LEU A 472 -13.68 12.79 -20.95
C LEU A 472 -13.74 12.13 -22.33
N GLY A 473 -14.21 10.86 -22.40
CA GLY A 473 -14.24 10.08 -23.64
C GLY A 473 -12.88 9.51 -24.05
N ARG A 474 -11.90 9.53 -23.16
CA ARG A 474 -10.59 8.92 -23.41
C ARG A 474 -10.69 7.41 -23.25
N VAL A 475 -9.98 6.68 -24.10
CA VAL A 475 -10.03 5.21 -24.13
C VAL A 475 -8.64 4.65 -23.89
N ALA A 476 -8.61 3.69 -23.02
CA ALA A 476 -7.45 2.87 -22.87
C ALA A 476 -7.76 1.41 -23.07
N GLN A 477 -6.76 0.68 -23.53
CA GLN A 477 -6.93 -0.67 -24.02
C GLN A 477 -5.93 -1.61 -23.39
N THR A 478 -6.40 -2.85 -23.10
CA THR A 478 -5.54 -3.94 -22.62
C THR A 478 -5.81 -5.16 -23.48
N GLN A 479 -4.75 -5.71 -24.02
CA GLN A 479 -4.74 -7.03 -24.63
C GLN A 479 -4.21 -8.04 -23.62
N TRP A 480 -4.97 -9.12 -23.42
CA TRP A 480 -4.66 -10.13 -22.42
C TRP A 480 -3.99 -11.35 -23.04
N HIS A 481 -3.09 -11.96 -22.31
CA HIS A 481 -2.44 -13.22 -22.72
C HIS A 481 -3.48 -14.35 -22.78
N PRO A 482 -3.52 -15.14 -23.86
CA PRO A 482 -4.63 -16.08 -24.09
C PRO A 482 -4.70 -17.24 -23.08
N VAL A 483 -3.62 -17.52 -22.34
CA VAL A 483 -3.53 -18.62 -21.36
C VAL A 483 -3.43 -18.10 -19.93
N TRP A 484 -2.58 -17.09 -19.73
CA TRP A 484 -2.33 -16.51 -18.41
C TRP A 484 -3.16 -15.24 -18.25
N HIS A 485 -4.01 -15.13 -17.27
CA HIS A 485 -4.82 -13.93 -16.99
C HIS A 485 -3.93 -12.72 -16.63
N GLN A 486 -3.07 -12.33 -17.57
CA GLN A 486 -2.07 -11.26 -17.43
C GLN A 486 -2.05 -10.38 -18.68
N PRO A 487 -1.79 -9.06 -18.55
CA PRO A 487 -1.76 -8.15 -19.69
C PRO A 487 -0.54 -8.44 -20.58
N GLU A 488 -0.79 -8.68 -21.87
CA GLU A 488 0.25 -8.81 -22.89
C GLU A 488 0.61 -7.45 -23.48
N THR A 489 -0.40 -6.60 -23.70
CA THR A 489 -0.20 -5.22 -24.16
C THR A 489 -1.15 -4.28 -23.43
N GLU A 490 -0.63 -3.17 -22.93
CA GLU A 490 -1.41 -2.08 -22.36
C GLU A 490 -1.17 -0.81 -23.16
N VAL A 491 -2.25 -0.12 -23.56
CA VAL A 491 -2.19 1.14 -24.32
C VAL A 491 -2.93 2.21 -23.53
N ASP A 492 -2.24 3.29 -23.18
CA ASP A 492 -2.86 4.42 -22.51
C ASP A 492 -3.72 5.28 -23.44
N ALA A 493 -4.41 6.27 -22.89
CA ALA A 493 -5.29 7.15 -23.65
C ALA A 493 -4.56 8.07 -24.65
N ALA A 494 -3.25 8.19 -24.56
CA ALA A 494 -2.41 8.91 -25.52
C ALA A 494 -1.82 7.99 -26.60
N GLY A 495 -2.11 6.68 -26.55
CA GLY A 495 -1.58 5.68 -27.48
C GLY A 495 -0.18 5.18 -27.16
N ASN A 496 0.33 5.41 -25.95
CA ASN A 496 1.58 4.85 -25.50
C ASN A 496 1.38 3.38 -25.10
N SER A 497 2.24 2.49 -25.57
CA SER A 497 2.06 1.04 -25.46
C SER A 497 3.20 0.40 -24.67
N TRP A 498 2.85 -0.43 -23.70
CA TRP A 498 3.74 -1.34 -22.98
C TRP A 498 3.44 -2.77 -23.39
N CYS A 499 4.46 -3.56 -23.68
CA CYS A 499 4.33 -4.97 -24.05
C CYS A 499 5.05 -5.86 -23.04
N CYS A 500 4.43 -7.00 -22.70
CA CYS A 500 4.92 -7.97 -21.73
C CYS A 500 5.05 -9.34 -22.39
N GLU A 501 6.14 -10.03 -22.08
CA GLU A 501 6.41 -11.40 -22.53
C GLU A 501 6.46 -12.31 -21.30
N TYR A 502 5.91 -13.52 -21.43
CA TYR A 502 5.82 -14.48 -20.34
C TYR A 502 6.43 -15.82 -20.73
N ASP A 503 6.91 -16.58 -19.74
CA ASP A 503 7.34 -17.96 -19.93
C ASP A 503 6.15 -18.93 -19.93
N GLU A 504 6.44 -20.23 -20.11
CA GLU A 504 5.43 -21.30 -20.12
C GLU A 504 4.66 -21.45 -18.80
N ARG A 505 5.14 -20.86 -17.70
CA ARG A 505 4.50 -20.84 -16.39
C ARG A 505 3.80 -19.50 -16.09
N GLY A 506 3.86 -18.55 -17.02
CA GLY A 506 3.29 -17.21 -16.86
C GLY A 506 4.18 -16.26 -16.04
N ASN A 507 5.48 -16.56 -15.84
CA ASN A 507 6.41 -15.61 -15.26
C ASN A 507 6.82 -14.56 -16.29
N LEU A 508 6.88 -13.28 -15.87
CA LEU A 508 7.22 -12.18 -16.77
C LEU A 508 8.68 -12.24 -17.20
N LEU A 509 8.94 -12.52 -18.48
CA LEU A 509 10.29 -12.56 -19.04
C LEU A 509 10.81 -11.18 -19.45
N ALA A 510 9.95 -10.33 -19.99
CA ALA A 510 10.35 -9.03 -20.47
C ALA A 510 9.22 -8.01 -20.43
N VAL A 511 9.59 -6.74 -20.22
CA VAL A 511 8.72 -5.58 -20.41
C VAL A 511 9.38 -4.65 -21.42
N THR A 512 8.66 -4.34 -22.49
CA THR A 512 9.05 -3.34 -23.47
C THR A 512 8.20 -2.07 -23.26
N ASP A 513 8.84 -0.95 -23.06
CA ASP A 513 8.21 0.34 -22.82
C ASP A 513 7.80 1.06 -24.13
N PRO A 514 7.08 2.19 -24.09
CA PRO A 514 6.68 2.95 -25.28
C PRO A 514 7.83 3.51 -26.13
N LEU A 515 9.06 3.54 -25.63
CA LEU A 515 10.26 3.91 -26.33
C LEU A 515 11.05 2.69 -26.84
N GLN A 516 10.46 1.49 -26.77
CA GLN A 516 11.05 0.22 -27.21
C GLN A 516 12.26 -0.20 -26.37
N GLN A 517 12.32 0.24 -25.12
CA GLN A 517 13.35 -0.17 -24.18
C GLN A 517 12.89 -1.40 -23.42
N ASN A 518 13.80 -2.36 -23.22
CA ASN A 518 13.45 -3.67 -22.73
C ASN A 518 14.14 -3.96 -21.40
N THR A 519 13.35 -4.35 -20.39
CA THR A 519 13.83 -4.88 -19.11
C THR A 519 13.51 -6.37 -19.07
N ARG A 520 14.46 -7.23 -18.75
CA ARG A 520 14.34 -8.69 -18.75
C ARG A 520 14.53 -9.28 -17.37
N TYR A 521 13.84 -10.40 -17.11
CA TYR A 521 13.85 -11.12 -15.85
C TYR A 521 14.21 -12.60 -16.09
N GLN A 522 14.95 -13.17 -15.15
CA GLN A 522 15.21 -14.61 -15.08
C GLN A 522 14.80 -15.13 -13.71
N TYR A 523 14.33 -16.36 -13.69
CA TYR A 523 13.75 -17.00 -12.52
C TYR A 523 14.45 -18.30 -12.17
N ASP A 524 14.39 -18.66 -10.90
CA ASP A 524 14.71 -20.00 -10.45
C ASP A 524 13.53 -20.95 -10.69
N ARG A 525 13.68 -22.20 -10.25
CA ARG A 525 12.63 -23.23 -10.39
C ARG A 525 11.34 -22.89 -9.63
N HIS A 526 11.44 -22.04 -8.60
CA HIS A 526 10.32 -21.62 -7.75
C HIS A 526 9.63 -20.34 -8.24
N GLY A 527 10.07 -19.77 -9.36
CA GLY A 527 9.53 -18.53 -9.90
C GLY A 527 10.02 -17.27 -9.16
N GLN A 528 11.13 -17.37 -8.42
CA GLN A 528 11.79 -16.24 -7.78
C GLN A 528 12.76 -15.58 -8.76
N VAL A 529 12.76 -14.26 -8.83
CA VAL A 529 13.67 -13.53 -9.72
C VAL A 529 15.10 -13.69 -9.24
N VAL A 530 15.98 -14.20 -10.08
CA VAL A 530 17.42 -14.36 -9.79
C VAL A 530 18.28 -13.37 -10.54
N GLN A 531 17.78 -12.82 -11.67
CA GLN A 531 18.47 -11.80 -12.45
C GLN A 531 17.48 -10.83 -13.06
N ILE A 532 17.85 -9.56 -13.04
CA ILE A 532 17.17 -8.48 -13.76
C ILE A 532 18.21 -7.82 -14.68
N THR A 533 17.91 -7.77 -15.97
CA THR A 533 18.70 -7.03 -16.96
C THR A 533 17.95 -5.77 -17.35
N ASP A 534 18.51 -4.62 -17.07
CA ASP A 534 17.90 -3.31 -17.38
C ASP A 534 18.05 -2.96 -18.88
N ALA A 535 17.43 -1.85 -19.30
CA ALA A 535 17.42 -1.43 -20.71
C ALA A 535 18.80 -1.06 -21.28
N ARG A 536 19.82 -0.84 -20.44
CA ARG A 536 21.22 -0.64 -20.84
C ARG A 536 22.07 -1.91 -20.79
N GLY A 537 21.48 -3.03 -20.42
CA GLY A 537 22.17 -4.32 -20.25
C GLY A 537 22.85 -4.49 -18.89
N GLY A 538 22.59 -3.59 -17.92
CA GLY A 538 23.07 -3.73 -16.54
C GLY A 538 22.37 -4.88 -15.83
N ASN A 539 23.13 -5.79 -15.19
CA ASN A 539 22.58 -6.96 -14.52
C ASN A 539 22.58 -6.77 -13.00
N LYS A 540 21.44 -7.08 -12.40
CA LYS A 540 21.26 -7.20 -10.94
C LYS A 540 20.99 -8.66 -10.61
N TYR A 541 21.56 -9.14 -9.52
CA TYR A 541 21.43 -10.55 -9.12
C TYR A 541 20.81 -10.65 -7.73
N LEU A 542 19.88 -11.60 -7.56
CA LEU A 542 19.21 -11.89 -6.29
C LEU A 542 19.46 -13.35 -5.91
N GLN A 543 19.69 -13.61 -4.63
CA GLN A 543 19.84 -14.95 -4.07
C GLN A 543 18.85 -15.14 -2.93
N TRP A 544 18.19 -16.28 -2.91
CA TRP A 544 17.14 -16.63 -1.98
C TRP A 544 17.53 -17.83 -1.12
N ASN A 545 16.97 -17.89 0.09
CA ASN A 545 17.14 -19.06 0.96
C ASN A 545 16.04 -20.11 0.70
N GLU A 546 16.08 -21.21 1.44
CA GLU A 546 15.11 -22.31 1.36
C GLU A 546 13.69 -21.91 1.82
N ASP A 547 13.57 -20.85 2.59
CA ASP A 547 12.30 -20.27 3.03
C ASP A 547 11.79 -19.18 2.08
N GLY A 548 12.40 -19.03 0.90
CA GLY A 548 11.99 -18.04 -0.10
C GLY A 548 12.29 -16.59 0.28
N GLN A 549 13.23 -16.35 1.22
CA GLN A 549 13.60 -15.01 1.66
C GLN A 549 14.88 -14.55 0.98
N LEU A 550 14.97 -13.25 0.67
CA LEU A 550 16.12 -12.66 0.01
C LEU A 550 17.34 -12.67 0.94
N MET A 551 18.41 -13.36 0.53
CA MET A 551 19.69 -13.41 1.26
C MET A 551 20.69 -12.39 0.74
N ARG A 552 20.72 -12.12 -0.55
CA ARG A 552 21.71 -11.24 -1.16
C ARG A 552 21.16 -10.55 -2.40
N HIS A 553 21.48 -9.31 -2.54
CA HIS A 553 21.32 -8.54 -3.76
C HIS A 553 22.68 -8.00 -4.21
N THR A 554 22.98 -8.14 -5.50
CA THR A 554 24.13 -7.52 -6.14
C THR A 554 23.61 -6.59 -7.22
N ASP A 555 23.95 -5.31 -7.13
CA ASP A 555 23.56 -4.33 -8.14
C ASP A 555 24.41 -4.44 -9.43
N CYS A 556 24.05 -3.67 -10.45
CA CYS A 556 24.77 -3.66 -11.73
C CYS A 556 26.19 -3.06 -11.64
N SER A 557 26.60 -2.49 -10.53
CA SER A 557 27.96 -2.00 -10.24
C SER A 557 28.78 -3.00 -9.44
N GLY A 558 28.18 -4.14 -9.01
CA GLY A 558 28.81 -5.17 -8.22
C GLY A 558 28.69 -4.94 -6.69
N SER A 559 28.02 -3.90 -6.24
CA SER A 559 27.78 -3.64 -4.82
C SER A 559 26.80 -4.65 -4.24
N GLN A 560 27.13 -5.22 -3.06
CA GLN A 560 26.37 -6.31 -2.47
C GLN A 560 25.76 -5.92 -1.13
N THR A 561 24.49 -6.25 -0.93
CA THR A 561 23.81 -6.20 0.37
C THR A 561 23.37 -7.60 0.74
N ALA A 562 23.50 -7.98 2.00
CA ALA A 562 23.15 -9.31 2.51
C ALA A 562 22.24 -9.24 3.72
N TRP A 563 21.27 -10.15 3.80
CA TRP A 563 20.30 -10.30 4.88
C TRP A 563 20.45 -11.67 5.52
N PHE A 564 20.28 -11.70 6.83
CA PHE A 564 20.40 -12.92 7.63
C PHE A 564 19.19 -13.05 8.53
N TYR A 565 18.66 -14.26 8.59
CA TYR A 565 17.43 -14.58 9.30
C TYR A 565 17.72 -15.58 10.42
N ASP A 566 16.90 -15.58 11.46
CA ASP A 566 16.94 -16.58 12.51
C ASP A 566 16.10 -17.83 12.12
N GLU A 567 16.08 -18.82 12.99
CA GLU A 567 15.31 -20.05 12.82
C GLU A 567 13.78 -19.80 12.74
N ARG A 568 13.31 -18.67 13.27
CA ARG A 568 11.92 -18.21 13.19
C ARG A 568 11.68 -17.36 11.93
N THR A 569 12.64 -17.36 11.00
CA THR A 569 12.56 -16.61 9.73
C THR A 569 12.48 -15.07 9.87
N ARG A 570 12.90 -14.53 11.05
CA ARG A 570 12.95 -13.09 11.32
C ARG A 570 14.30 -12.53 10.90
N LEU A 571 14.31 -11.33 10.34
CA LEU A 571 15.54 -10.64 9.96
C LEU A 571 16.33 -10.23 11.21
N ILE A 572 17.52 -10.80 11.40
CA ILE A 572 18.39 -10.50 12.55
C ILE A 572 19.58 -9.61 12.20
N ARG A 573 19.96 -9.54 10.93
CA ARG A 573 21.09 -8.71 10.49
C ARG A 573 20.99 -8.37 9.01
N MET A 574 21.29 -7.14 8.68
CA MET A 574 21.57 -6.67 7.33
C MET A 574 23.01 -6.18 7.27
N THR A 575 23.72 -6.51 6.19
CA THR A 575 25.10 -6.07 5.95
C THR A 575 25.17 -5.36 4.60
N ASP A 576 25.64 -4.13 4.59
CA ASP A 576 25.76 -3.30 3.39
C ASP A 576 27.02 -3.62 2.55
N ALA A 577 27.17 -2.92 1.41
CA ALA A 577 28.28 -3.12 0.49
C ALA A 577 29.67 -2.70 1.05
N GLN A 578 29.72 -2.00 2.17
CA GLN A 578 30.96 -1.69 2.91
C GLN A 578 31.19 -2.59 4.12
N SER A 579 30.40 -3.67 4.26
CA SER A 579 30.47 -4.60 5.38
C SER A 579 30.01 -4.03 6.72
N HIS A 580 29.28 -2.92 6.72
CA HIS A 580 28.64 -2.42 7.91
C HIS A 580 27.38 -3.22 8.20
N SER A 581 27.12 -3.55 9.45
CA SER A 581 26.00 -4.40 9.83
C SER A 581 25.05 -3.71 10.80
N THR A 582 23.77 -3.71 10.46
CA THR A 582 22.66 -3.39 11.36
C THR A 582 22.05 -4.69 11.88
N ARG A 583 21.78 -4.77 13.19
CA ARG A 583 21.21 -5.96 13.84
C ARG A 583 19.85 -5.64 14.46
N TYR A 584 18.99 -6.65 14.50
CA TYR A 584 17.59 -6.53 14.94
C TYR A 584 17.30 -7.52 16.04
N GLY A 585 16.65 -7.07 17.12
CA GLY A 585 16.23 -7.89 18.25
C GLY A 585 14.69 -7.86 18.41
N TYR A 586 14.11 -8.98 18.87
CA TYR A 586 12.67 -9.18 18.94
C TYR A 586 12.26 -9.74 20.29
N ASP A 587 11.02 -9.45 20.70
CA ASP A 587 10.39 -10.12 21.83
C ASP A 587 9.83 -11.50 21.44
N ASP A 588 9.25 -12.20 22.41
CA ASP A 588 8.66 -13.54 22.22
C ASP A 588 7.41 -13.52 21.33
N SER A 589 6.71 -12.39 21.27
CA SER A 589 5.57 -12.18 20.38
C SER A 589 5.98 -11.82 18.94
N GLY A 590 7.29 -11.58 18.70
CA GLY A 590 7.85 -11.26 17.40
C GLY A 590 7.88 -9.76 17.08
N HIS A 591 7.60 -8.88 18.05
CA HIS A 591 7.73 -7.45 17.84
C HIS A 591 9.19 -7.00 17.93
N LEU A 592 9.59 -6.05 17.09
CA LEU A 592 10.91 -5.44 17.13
C LEU A 592 11.11 -4.67 18.44
N THR A 593 12.14 -5.02 19.21
CA THR A 593 12.47 -4.36 20.48
C THR A 593 13.76 -3.57 20.42
N GLU A 594 14.68 -3.95 19.56
CA GLU A 594 16.01 -3.38 19.51
C GLU A 594 16.53 -3.30 18.07
N VAL A 595 17.21 -2.20 17.75
CA VAL A 595 18.05 -2.07 16.54
C VAL A 595 19.42 -1.58 16.94
N ILE A 596 20.45 -2.37 16.63
CA ILE A 596 21.85 -1.98 16.80
C ILE A 596 22.35 -1.50 15.44
N LEU A 597 22.63 -0.20 15.37
CA LEU A 597 23.11 0.47 14.16
C LEU A 597 24.54 0.06 13.82
N ALA A 598 24.99 0.36 12.61
CA ALA A 598 26.30 0.01 12.10
C ALA A 598 27.47 0.58 12.91
N ASP A 599 27.28 1.69 13.61
CA ASP A 599 28.26 2.32 14.52
C ASP A 599 28.15 1.83 15.98
N GLY A 600 27.31 0.83 16.24
CA GLY A 600 27.11 0.21 17.56
C GLY A 600 26.12 0.93 18.47
N ARG A 601 25.52 2.05 18.04
CA ARG A 601 24.45 2.69 18.79
C ARG A 601 23.20 1.84 18.78
N THR A 602 22.42 1.89 19.87
CA THR A 602 21.22 1.08 20.05
C THR A 602 19.99 1.95 20.16
N VAL A 603 18.97 1.57 19.42
CA VAL A 603 17.61 2.11 19.49
C VAL A 603 16.69 1.06 20.05
N ASN A 604 15.80 1.44 20.98
CA ASN A 604 14.85 0.50 21.57
C ASN A 604 13.41 0.91 21.32
N TYR A 605 12.59 -0.09 21.08
CA TYR A 605 11.17 0.02 20.81
C TYR A 605 10.35 -0.78 21.82
N GLN A 606 9.17 -0.27 22.17
CA GLN A 606 8.19 -1.01 22.93
C GLN A 606 6.83 -0.86 22.26
N SER A 607 6.20 -1.98 22.02
CA SER A 607 4.88 -2.07 21.41
C SER A 607 3.81 -2.49 22.43
N ASP A 608 2.54 -2.16 22.16
CA ASP A 608 1.41 -2.74 22.89
C ASP A 608 1.12 -4.16 22.40
N ALA A 609 0.11 -4.83 22.98
CA ALA A 609 -0.29 -6.19 22.60
C ALA A 609 -0.74 -6.31 21.13
N ALA A 610 -1.16 -5.22 20.51
CA ALA A 610 -1.49 -5.14 19.09
C ALA A 610 -0.28 -4.88 18.18
N GLY A 611 0.94 -4.82 18.77
CA GLY A 611 2.18 -4.52 18.04
C GLY A 611 2.34 -3.07 17.62
N ARG A 612 1.55 -2.14 18.18
CA ARG A 612 1.63 -0.71 17.88
C ARG A 612 2.67 -0.05 18.77
N LEU A 613 3.53 0.79 18.20
CA LEU A 613 4.58 1.49 18.95
C LEU A 613 3.98 2.39 20.05
N VAL A 614 4.40 2.20 21.30
CA VAL A 614 4.01 3.02 22.47
C VAL A 614 5.20 3.75 23.11
N LYS A 615 6.41 3.26 22.88
CA LYS A 615 7.62 3.91 23.40
C LYS A 615 8.81 3.69 22.46
N TYR A 616 9.52 4.77 22.21
CA TYR A 616 10.78 4.80 21.50
C TYR A 616 11.86 5.33 22.44
N THR A 617 13.01 4.67 22.47
CA THR A 617 14.19 5.13 23.23
C THR A 617 15.34 5.26 22.25
N SER A 618 15.84 6.48 22.09
CA SER A 618 16.95 6.80 21.20
C SER A 618 18.28 6.33 21.75
N PRO A 619 19.37 6.37 20.97
CA PRO A 619 20.72 5.98 21.42
C PRO A 619 21.23 6.73 22.66
N MET A 620 20.79 7.96 22.90
CA MET A 620 21.15 8.74 24.09
C MET A 620 20.16 8.58 25.25
N GLY A 621 19.23 7.64 25.16
CA GLY A 621 18.24 7.39 26.20
C GLY A 621 17.08 8.39 26.21
N ARG A 622 16.94 9.23 25.19
CA ARG A 622 15.79 10.13 25.03
C ARG A 622 14.54 9.29 24.75
N ILE A 623 13.45 9.54 25.47
CA ILE A 623 12.26 8.71 25.40
C ILE A 623 11.11 9.53 24.79
N THR A 624 10.52 8.99 23.72
CA THR A 624 9.22 9.44 23.17
C THR A 624 8.16 8.40 23.50
N ARG A 625 6.99 8.83 23.96
CA ARG A 625 5.85 7.98 24.31
C ARG A 625 4.61 8.38 23.55
N TRP A 626 3.82 7.38 23.18
CA TRP A 626 2.49 7.57 22.56
C TRP A 626 1.43 6.92 23.44
N GLN A 627 0.35 7.66 23.66
CA GLN A 627 -0.88 7.12 24.24
C GLN A 627 -1.90 6.99 23.12
N ARG A 628 -2.56 5.84 23.08
CA ARG A 628 -3.55 5.53 22.05
C ARG A 628 -4.93 5.31 22.68
N ASP A 629 -5.98 5.50 21.87
CA ASP A 629 -7.34 5.11 22.27
C ASP A 629 -7.60 3.63 21.93
N GLY A 630 -8.82 3.16 22.24
CA GLY A 630 -9.22 1.78 21.97
C GLY A 630 -9.20 1.38 20.51
N GLN A 631 -9.31 2.33 19.57
CA GLN A 631 -9.18 2.10 18.12
C GLN A 631 -7.72 2.19 17.62
N GLY A 632 -6.77 2.40 18.52
CA GLY A 632 -5.35 2.50 18.19
C GLY A 632 -4.88 3.86 17.69
N ARG A 633 -5.75 4.89 17.66
CA ARG A 633 -5.38 6.25 17.23
C ARG A 633 -4.54 6.93 18.31
N VAL A 634 -3.58 7.73 17.90
CA VAL A 634 -2.72 8.47 18.85
C VAL A 634 -3.51 9.58 19.54
N ARG A 635 -3.74 9.49 20.84
CA ARG A 635 -4.34 10.54 21.68
C ARG A 635 -3.33 11.56 22.17
N SER A 636 -2.10 11.11 22.43
CA SER A 636 -1.03 12.03 22.77
C SER A 636 0.32 11.45 22.44
N ARG A 637 1.26 12.34 22.14
CA ARG A 637 2.67 12.09 22.03
C ARG A 637 3.40 12.95 23.07
N THR A 638 4.27 12.34 23.86
CA THR A 638 5.16 13.05 24.77
C THR A 638 6.59 12.90 24.29
N ASP A 639 7.24 14.01 24.01
CA ASP A 639 8.64 14.02 23.55
C ASP A 639 9.64 13.79 24.70
N ALA A 640 10.91 13.71 24.38
CA ALA A 640 11.98 13.46 25.34
C ALA A 640 12.19 14.61 26.35
N THR A 641 11.66 15.81 26.09
CA THR A 641 11.71 16.95 26.99
C THR A 641 10.48 17.03 27.90
N GLY A 642 9.54 16.07 27.76
CA GLY A 642 8.29 16.05 28.51
C GLY A 642 7.18 16.90 27.89
N ARG A 643 7.40 17.55 26.76
CA ARG A 643 6.35 18.33 26.06
C ARG A 643 5.36 17.40 25.39
N ARG A 644 4.11 17.76 25.41
CA ARG A 644 3.00 16.92 24.97
C ARG A 644 2.26 17.55 23.79
N THR A 645 2.12 16.77 22.72
CA THR A 645 1.15 17.02 21.64
C THR A 645 -0.09 16.17 21.92
N ALA A 646 -1.31 16.73 21.86
CA ALA A 646 -2.54 16.01 22.12
C ALA A 646 -3.50 16.10 20.93
N PHE A 647 -4.21 15.00 20.67
CA PHE A 647 -5.15 14.82 19.56
C PHE A 647 -6.53 14.48 20.13
N GLY A 648 -7.54 15.27 19.79
CA GLY A 648 -8.93 15.03 20.17
C GLY A 648 -9.72 14.56 18.94
N TYR A 649 -10.40 13.43 19.10
CA TYR A 649 -11.26 12.86 18.05
C TYR A 649 -12.71 12.87 18.50
N ASP A 650 -13.64 12.96 17.56
CA ASP A 650 -15.04 12.71 17.83
C ASP A 650 -15.36 11.19 17.76
N ALA A 651 -16.62 10.83 17.97
CA ALA A 651 -17.06 9.45 17.96
C ALA A 651 -16.81 8.71 16.62
N TYR A 652 -16.77 9.45 15.50
CA TYR A 652 -16.53 8.93 14.16
C TYR A 652 -15.06 8.94 13.75
N GLY A 653 -14.15 9.19 14.68
CA GLY A 653 -12.71 9.14 14.43
C GLY A 653 -12.14 10.36 13.74
N ARG A 654 -12.93 11.42 13.54
CA ARG A 654 -12.48 12.65 12.92
C ARG A 654 -11.69 13.49 13.92
N LEU A 655 -10.54 14.00 13.50
CA LEU A 655 -9.72 14.89 14.32
C LEU A 655 -10.45 16.24 14.46
N VAL A 656 -10.86 16.59 15.69
CA VAL A 656 -11.56 17.85 15.99
C VAL A 656 -10.66 18.86 16.69
N THR A 657 -9.63 18.40 17.42
CA THR A 657 -8.65 19.27 18.08
C THR A 657 -7.23 18.69 17.98
N LEU A 658 -6.26 19.57 17.82
CA LEU A 658 -4.84 19.29 17.94
C LEU A 658 -4.23 20.33 18.86
N THR A 659 -3.70 19.92 20.00
CA THR A 659 -2.95 20.81 20.90
C THR A 659 -1.47 20.54 20.74
N ASN A 660 -0.69 21.56 20.38
CA ASN A 660 0.74 21.47 20.17
C ASN A 660 1.51 21.44 21.51
N GLU A 661 2.81 21.35 21.43
CA GLU A 661 3.73 21.26 22.57
C GLU A 661 3.74 22.53 23.44
N ASN A 662 3.25 23.67 22.92
CA ASN A 662 3.11 24.94 23.65
C ASN A 662 1.76 25.09 24.33
N GLY A 663 0.85 24.12 24.17
CA GLY A 663 -0.51 24.16 24.68
C GLY A 663 -1.51 24.94 23.80
N GLU A 664 -1.09 25.33 22.61
CA GLU A 664 -1.93 26.03 21.64
C GLU A 664 -2.76 25.03 20.83
N SER A 665 -4.02 25.36 20.53
CA SER A 665 -4.95 24.41 19.93
C SER A 665 -5.41 24.84 18.54
N TYR A 666 -5.32 23.91 17.61
CA TYR A 666 -6.02 23.91 16.33
C TYR A 666 -7.38 23.26 16.50
N ARG A 667 -8.39 23.76 15.79
CA ARG A 667 -9.73 23.18 15.77
C ARG A 667 -10.12 22.85 14.35
N PHE A 668 -10.79 21.72 14.17
CA PHE A 668 -11.20 21.20 12.87
C PHE A 668 -12.70 20.93 12.87
N ARG A 669 -13.39 21.37 11.83
CA ARG A 669 -14.80 21.08 11.59
C ARG A 669 -14.93 20.34 10.28
N HIS A 670 -15.83 19.38 10.24
CA HIS A 670 -16.07 18.52 9.08
C HIS A 670 -17.47 18.77 8.54
N ASP A 671 -17.62 18.56 7.22
CA ASP A 671 -18.93 18.62 6.57
C ASP A 671 -19.69 17.28 6.73
N VAL A 672 -20.84 17.18 6.08
CA VAL A 672 -21.72 15.99 6.16
C VAL A 672 -21.09 14.74 5.55
N LEU A 673 -20.05 14.85 4.72
CA LEU A 673 -19.30 13.74 4.13
C LEU A 673 -17.94 13.49 4.84
N ASP A 674 -17.80 13.99 6.09
CA ASP A 674 -16.59 13.85 6.90
C ASP A 674 -15.33 14.52 6.32
N ARG A 675 -15.50 15.45 5.35
CA ARG A 675 -14.40 16.23 4.77
C ARG A 675 -14.13 17.45 5.63
N LEU A 676 -12.86 17.88 5.70
CA LEU A 676 -12.48 19.08 6.43
C LEU A 676 -13.14 20.33 5.84
N ALA A 677 -14.11 20.89 6.53
CA ALA A 677 -14.81 22.11 6.10
C ALA A 677 -14.13 23.39 6.62
N GLU A 678 -13.59 23.37 7.85
CA GLU A 678 -12.93 24.51 8.47
C GLU A 678 -11.78 24.08 9.38
N GLN A 679 -10.68 24.80 9.30
CA GLN A 679 -9.57 24.74 10.24
C GLN A 679 -9.40 26.10 10.89
N ILE A 680 -9.29 26.13 12.22
CA ILE A 680 -9.02 27.35 13.01
C ILE A 680 -7.67 27.17 13.67
N ASN A 681 -6.74 28.07 13.36
CA ASN A 681 -5.40 28.06 13.91
C ASN A 681 -5.36 28.72 15.32
N PRO A 682 -4.30 28.51 16.12
CA PRO A 682 -4.18 29.15 17.45
C PRO A 682 -4.20 30.66 17.43
N ASP A 683 -3.73 31.29 16.36
CA ASP A 683 -3.75 32.73 16.15
C ASP A 683 -5.13 33.29 15.75
N GLY A 684 -6.16 32.43 15.68
CA GLY A 684 -7.50 32.81 15.25
C GLY A 684 -7.72 32.85 13.74
N CYS A 685 -6.66 32.67 12.94
CA CYS A 685 -6.79 32.56 11.48
C CYS A 685 -7.60 31.33 11.11
N ARG A 686 -8.43 31.46 10.08
CA ARG A 686 -9.31 30.38 9.61
C ARG A 686 -9.01 30.00 8.18
N GLN A 687 -9.19 28.72 7.87
CA GLN A 687 -9.20 28.20 6.50
C GLN A 687 -10.49 27.41 6.30
N THR A 688 -11.29 27.81 5.32
CA THR A 688 -12.53 27.08 4.96
C THR A 688 -12.39 26.45 3.57
N TYR A 689 -13.01 25.30 3.41
CA TYR A 689 -12.91 24.48 2.22
C TYR A 689 -14.29 24.17 1.66
N ARG A 690 -14.44 24.24 0.35
CA ARG A 690 -15.61 23.75 -0.38
C ARG A 690 -15.19 22.66 -1.36
N TYR A 691 -16.07 21.73 -1.57
CA TYR A 691 -15.83 20.55 -2.39
C TYR A 691 -16.89 20.39 -3.47
N ASN A 692 -16.51 19.76 -4.58
CA ASN A 692 -17.44 19.25 -5.57
C ASN A 692 -17.97 17.86 -5.15
N ALA A 693 -18.85 17.28 -5.99
CA ALA A 693 -19.44 15.96 -5.74
C ALA A 693 -18.43 14.80 -5.87
N LEU A 694 -17.23 15.01 -6.43
CA LEU A 694 -16.15 14.03 -6.47
C LEU A 694 -15.14 14.23 -5.34
N ASN A 695 -15.52 14.95 -4.26
CA ASN A 695 -14.68 15.23 -3.10
C ASN A 695 -13.41 16.05 -3.39
N ALA A 696 -13.34 16.71 -4.55
CA ALA A 696 -12.22 17.58 -4.89
C ALA A 696 -12.49 19.01 -4.40
N VAL A 697 -11.48 19.66 -3.82
CA VAL A 697 -11.58 21.06 -3.35
C VAL A 697 -11.81 21.99 -4.53
N THR A 698 -12.86 22.82 -4.43
CA THR A 698 -13.21 23.85 -5.43
C THR A 698 -12.97 25.27 -4.93
N GLU A 699 -12.97 25.48 -3.62
CA GLU A 699 -12.67 26.79 -3.04
C GLU A 699 -11.94 26.64 -1.70
N VAL A 700 -10.95 27.49 -1.48
CA VAL A 700 -10.29 27.67 -0.17
C VAL A 700 -10.32 29.14 0.17
N VAL A 701 -10.83 29.47 1.37
CA VAL A 701 -10.83 30.84 1.87
C VAL A 701 -9.97 30.91 3.13
N PHE A 702 -8.99 31.80 3.11
CA PHE A 702 -8.14 32.12 4.25
C PHE A 702 -8.68 33.41 4.88
N THR A 703 -9.07 33.36 6.13
CA THR A 703 -9.55 34.54 6.89
C THR A 703 -8.54 34.83 7.98
N GLY A 704 -7.95 36.03 7.96
CA GLY A 704 -7.02 36.47 8.98
C GLY A 704 -7.74 36.79 10.31
N ASP A 705 -6.97 36.93 11.37
CA ASP A 705 -7.45 37.30 12.71
C ASP A 705 -8.25 38.62 12.74
N ARG A 706 -7.91 39.57 11.83
CA ARG A 706 -8.56 40.89 11.67
C ARG A 706 -9.63 40.92 10.58
N GLY A 707 -10.05 39.77 10.02
CA GLY A 707 -11.16 39.68 9.09
C GLY A 707 -10.81 39.89 7.60
N GLY A 708 -9.51 40.03 7.24
CA GLY A 708 -9.10 40.01 5.82
C GLY A 708 -9.26 38.61 5.18
N GLU A 709 -9.83 38.55 3.98
CA GLU A 709 -10.03 37.29 3.26
C GLU A 709 -9.16 37.17 2.03
N ILE A 710 -8.52 36.00 1.86
CA ILE A 710 -7.87 35.57 0.61
C ILE A 710 -8.60 34.34 0.12
N ARG A 711 -9.09 34.41 -1.12
CA ARG A 711 -9.92 33.36 -1.72
C ARG A 711 -9.24 32.74 -2.92
N HIS A 712 -9.15 31.42 -2.93
CA HIS A 712 -8.71 30.64 -4.06
C HIS A 712 -9.85 29.78 -4.60
N ARG A 713 -10.19 29.93 -5.87
CA ARG A 713 -11.15 29.08 -6.55
C ARG A 713 -10.43 28.15 -7.51
N LEU A 714 -10.87 26.89 -7.54
CA LEU A 714 -10.25 25.81 -8.28
C LEU A 714 -11.30 25.17 -9.19
N ALA A 715 -11.12 25.28 -10.49
CA ALA A 715 -11.95 24.60 -11.49
C ALA A 715 -11.30 23.30 -11.93
N ARG A 716 -12.13 22.28 -12.17
CA ARG A 716 -11.68 20.95 -12.57
C ARG A 716 -12.54 20.43 -13.72
N ASP A 717 -11.97 19.55 -14.53
CA ASP A 717 -12.71 18.83 -15.57
C ASP A 717 -13.42 17.57 -15.01
N ALA A 718 -14.10 16.84 -15.86
CA ALA A 718 -14.87 15.65 -15.49
C ALA A 718 -13.99 14.48 -15.02
N ALA A 719 -12.68 14.47 -15.30
CA ALA A 719 -11.72 13.52 -14.77
C ALA A 719 -11.06 14.00 -13.46
N GLY A 720 -11.48 15.17 -12.93
CA GLY A 720 -10.97 15.74 -11.68
C GLY A 720 -9.66 16.51 -11.81
N ARG A 721 -9.09 16.70 -13.02
CA ARG A 721 -7.87 17.46 -13.24
C ARG A 721 -8.11 18.96 -13.06
N LEU A 722 -7.15 19.66 -12.46
CA LEU A 722 -7.21 21.11 -12.28
C LEU A 722 -7.10 21.82 -13.65
N THR A 723 -8.13 22.56 -14.03
CA THR A 723 -8.18 23.34 -15.29
C THR A 723 -7.98 24.84 -15.08
N ALA A 724 -8.36 25.36 -13.90
CA ALA A 724 -8.08 26.74 -13.56
C ALA A 724 -7.96 26.96 -12.05
N LYS A 725 -7.11 27.92 -11.68
CA LYS A 725 -7.01 28.51 -10.34
C LYS A 725 -7.21 30.00 -10.42
N GLU A 726 -8.13 30.53 -9.64
CA GLU A 726 -8.43 31.97 -9.54
C GLU A 726 -8.12 32.46 -8.12
N THR A 727 -7.40 33.56 -8.04
CA THR A 727 -7.10 34.30 -6.81
C THR A 727 -7.49 35.77 -7.02
N ALA A 728 -7.38 36.61 -5.98
CA ALA A 728 -7.60 38.05 -6.10
C ALA A 728 -6.67 38.70 -7.15
N ASP A 729 -5.44 38.17 -7.27
CA ASP A 729 -4.38 38.79 -8.05
C ASP A 729 -4.25 38.22 -9.46
N SER A 730 -4.75 37.02 -9.72
CA SER A 730 -4.55 36.35 -11.00
C SER A 730 -5.50 35.17 -11.24
N ARG A 731 -5.70 34.85 -12.53
CA ARG A 731 -6.29 33.60 -13.00
C ARG A 731 -5.23 32.80 -13.75
N THR A 732 -5.03 31.57 -13.32
CA THR A 732 -4.10 30.61 -13.92
C THR A 732 -4.88 29.44 -14.52
N GLU A 733 -4.70 29.16 -15.80
CA GLU A 733 -5.32 28.04 -16.52
C GLU A 733 -4.28 26.97 -16.80
N TYR A 734 -4.74 25.71 -16.79
CA TYR A 734 -3.90 24.51 -16.97
C TYR A 734 -4.48 23.65 -18.10
N VAL A 735 -3.64 23.32 -19.08
CA VAL A 735 -4.00 22.47 -20.21
C VAL A 735 -3.26 21.15 -20.10
N HIS A 736 -3.99 20.05 -20.17
CA HIS A 736 -3.45 18.70 -20.08
C HIS A 736 -3.64 17.93 -21.38
N ASP A 737 -2.75 16.98 -21.65
CA ASP A 737 -2.93 16.01 -22.74
C ASP A 737 -3.81 14.81 -22.32
N ALA A 738 -3.91 13.83 -23.22
CA ALA A 738 -4.69 12.61 -22.98
C ALA A 738 -4.03 11.68 -21.93
N ALA A 739 -2.72 11.82 -21.67
CA ALA A 739 -1.99 11.06 -20.63
C ALA A 739 -1.89 11.81 -19.28
N ASP A 740 -2.74 12.84 -19.06
CA ASP A 740 -2.77 13.68 -17.86
C ASP A 740 -1.50 14.53 -17.63
N GLN A 741 -0.67 14.71 -18.65
CA GLN A 741 0.51 15.55 -18.59
C GLN A 741 0.14 17.02 -18.81
N LEU A 742 0.75 17.91 -18.03
CA LEU A 742 0.51 19.34 -18.13
C LEU A 742 1.25 19.92 -19.34
N LEU A 743 0.52 20.37 -20.35
CA LEU A 743 1.09 20.95 -21.58
C LEU A 743 1.33 22.44 -21.49
N GLU A 744 0.45 23.17 -20.83
CA GLU A 744 0.53 24.63 -20.78
C GLU A 744 -0.06 25.19 -19.48
N ILE A 745 0.60 26.22 -18.97
CA ILE A 745 0.11 27.09 -17.90
C ILE A 745 -0.03 28.48 -18.49
N ARG A 746 -1.22 29.08 -18.37
CA ARG A 746 -1.51 30.47 -18.75
C ARG A 746 -1.89 31.25 -17.51
N ARG A 747 -1.12 32.27 -17.17
CA ARG A 747 -1.42 33.16 -16.04
C ARG A 747 -1.75 34.56 -16.55
N ARG A 748 -2.91 35.06 -16.16
CA ARG A 748 -3.32 36.45 -16.39
C ARG A 748 -3.50 37.13 -15.03
N ARG A 749 -2.89 38.27 -14.84
CA ARG A 749 -3.05 39.09 -13.64
C ARG A 749 -4.41 39.76 -13.67
N SER A 750 -5.04 39.98 -12.50
CA SER A 750 -6.35 40.60 -12.39
C SER A 750 -6.32 42.10 -12.71
N ASP A 751 -5.16 42.77 -12.53
CA ASP A 751 -4.90 44.17 -12.85
C ASP A 751 -4.43 44.41 -14.29
N ALA A 752 -4.24 43.32 -15.07
CA ALA A 752 -3.82 43.42 -16.47
C ALA A 752 -4.97 43.95 -17.37
N GLY A 753 -4.63 44.82 -18.31
CA GLY A 753 -5.56 45.27 -19.34
C GLY A 753 -5.98 44.13 -20.27
N GLU A 754 -7.09 44.30 -20.99
CA GLU A 754 -7.56 43.31 -21.97
C GLU A 754 -6.52 42.99 -23.07
N THR A 755 -5.63 43.96 -23.35
CA THR A 755 -4.57 43.87 -24.36
C THR A 755 -3.28 43.23 -23.84
N ASP A 756 -3.11 43.07 -22.54
CA ASP A 756 -1.91 42.47 -21.94
C ASP A 756 -1.87 40.95 -22.19
N ALA A 757 -0.75 40.51 -22.74
CA ALA A 757 -0.53 39.10 -23.01
C ALA A 757 -0.37 38.30 -21.68
N PRO A 758 -0.99 37.11 -21.55
CA PRO A 758 -0.78 36.27 -20.39
C PRO A 758 0.67 35.75 -20.33
N GLU A 759 1.13 35.51 -19.10
CA GLU A 759 2.35 34.73 -18.91
C GLU A 759 2.08 33.29 -19.30
N ILE A 760 2.88 32.70 -20.17
CA ILE A 760 2.69 31.35 -20.67
C ILE A 760 3.93 30.51 -20.38
N ILE A 761 3.72 29.34 -19.85
CA ILE A 761 4.74 28.28 -19.74
C ILE A 761 4.22 27.07 -20.50
N ARG A 762 5.03 26.49 -21.41
CA ARG A 762 4.68 25.29 -22.16
C ARG A 762 5.64 24.17 -21.88
N PHE A 763 5.09 22.96 -21.88
CA PHE A 763 5.84 21.74 -21.65
C PHE A 763 5.60 20.75 -22.79
N SER A 764 6.63 19.99 -23.13
CA SER A 764 6.47 18.82 -23.99
C SER A 764 7.11 17.59 -23.35
N TYR A 765 6.60 16.44 -23.69
CA TYR A 765 6.98 15.18 -23.08
C TYR A 765 7.25 14.11 -24.14
N ASP A 766 8.06 13.13 -23.78
CA ASP A 766 8.17 11.91 -24.58
C ASP A 766 7.06 10.90 -24.19
N ARG A 767 7.06 9.75 -24.83
CA ARG A 767 6.05 8.70 -24.63
C ARG A 767 6.10 8.04 -23.23
N LEU A 768 7.18 8.24 -22.46
CA LEU A 768 7.30 7.83 -21.07
C LEU A 768 6.87 8.92 -20.07
N GLY A 769 6.43 10.09 -20.55
CA GLY A 769 6.04 11.22 -19.71
C GLY A 769 7.24 12.00 -19.15
N ARG A 770 8.44 11.85 -19.72
CA ARG A 770 9.61 12.63 -19.32
C ARG A 770 9.59 13.95 -20.07
N MET A 771 9.81 15.04 -19.34
CA MET A 771 9.79 16.40 -19.90
C MET A 771 10.92 16.60 -20.92
N LEU A 772 10.57 16.90 -22.16
CA LEU A 772 11.53 17.20 -23.23
C LEU A 772 11.84 18.69 -23.29
N THR A 773 10.81 19.55 -23.14
CA THR A 773 11.01 21.01 -23.17
C THR A 773 10.19 21.70 -22.11
N GLU A 774 10.76 22.80 -21.62
CA GLU A 774 10.08 23.83 -20.82
C GLU A 774 10.29 25.15 -21.49
N GLU A 775 9.24 25.77 -22.03
CA GLU A 775 9.26 27.06 -22.73
C GLU A 775 8.68 28.13 -21.82
N THR A 776 9.43 29.21 -21.64
CA THR A 776 9.02 30.40 -20.91
C THR A 776 9.31 31.65 -21.74
N ALA A 777 8.95 32.84 -21.25
CA ALA A 777 9.30 34.10 -21.87
C ALA A 777 10.82 34.34 -21.98
N GLN A 778 11.63 33.68 -21.15
CA GLN A 778 13.09 33.73 -21.15
C GLN A 778 13.72 32.76 -22.16
N GLY A 779 12.96 31.89 -22.80
CA GLY A 779 13.41 30.93 -23.80
C GLY A 779 13.06 29.49 -23.45
N VAL A 780 13.69 28.55 -24.13
CA VAL A 780 13.39 27.13 -24.06
C VAL A 780 14.52 26.35 -23.36
N LEU A 781 14.17 25.58 -22.32
CA LEU A 781 15.03 24.53 -21.80
C LEU A 781 14.70 23.23 -22.54
N THR A 782 15.71 22.51 -23.00
CA THR A 782 15.53 21.20 -23.65
C THR A 782 16.28 20.13 -22.90
N HIS A 783 15.62 18.97 -22.66
CA HIS A 783 16.17 17.85 -21.89
C HIS A 783 16.33 16.61 -22.76
N GLN A 784 17.38 15.84 -22.49
CA GLN A 784 17.62 14.53 -23.09
C GLN A 784 17.81 13.48 -21.99
N TYR A 785 17.43 12.25 -22.28
CA TYR A 785 17.44 11.16 -21.32
C TYR A 785 18.09 9.92 -21.92
N ASP A 786 18.69 9.08 -21.05
CA ASP A 786 19.14 7.75 -21.42
C ASP A 786 18.00 6.71 -21.29
N GLU A 787 18.33 5.46 -21.55
CA GLU A 787 17.41 4.32 -21.51
C GLU A 787 16.91 4.03 -20.08
N LEU A 788 17.63 4.47 -19.04
CA LEU A 788 17.22 4.33 -17.63
C LEU A 788 16.50 5.57 -17.10
N SER A 789 16.11 6.50 -18.00
CA SER A 789 15.45 7.77 -17.68
C SER A 789 16.32 8.75 -16.87
N ASN A 790 17.64 8.60 -16.88
CA ASN A 790 18.53 9.61 -16.32
C ASN A 790 18.64 10.77 -17.31
N ARG A 791 18.57 12.00 -16.83
CA ARG A 791 18.69 13.20 -17.67
C ARG A 791 20.14 13.40 -18.07
N THR A 792 20.47 13.09 -19.33
CA THR A 792 21.84 13.16 -19.87
C THR A 792 22.26 14.52 -20.35
N ALA A 793 21.30 15.37 -20.76
CA ALA A 793 21.62 16.73 -21.18
C ALA A 793 20.49 17.72 -20.88
N THR A 794 20.87 18.96 -20.62
CA THR A 794 19.97 20.12 -20.58
C THR A 794 20.59 21.23 -21.40
N THR A 795 19.89 21.66 -22.45
CA THR A 795 20.28 22.84 -23.26
C THR A 795 19.52 24.06 -22.75
N PHE A 796 20.23 25.09 -22.40
CA PHE A 796 19.72 26.38 -21.92
C PHE A 796 19.28 27.30 -23.07
N PRO A 797 18.46 28.33 -22.80
CA PRO A 797 18.02 29.28 -23.81
C PRO A 797 19.17 30.02 -24.56
N ASP A 798 20.32 30.16 -23.92
CA ASP A 798 21.54 30.77 -24.53
C ASP A 798 22.34 29.79 -25.41
N GLY A 799 21.86 28.56 -25.60
CA GLY A 799 22.46 27.53 -26.41
C GLY A 799 23.53 26.69 -25.72
N ARG A 800 23.93 27.03 -24.46
CA ARG A 800 24.86 26.20 -23.70
C ARG A 800 24.21 24.90 -23.31
N THR A 801 24.97 23.81 -23.28
CA THR A 801 24.48 22.50 -22.93
C THR A 801 25.21 21.92 -21.72
N GLN A 802 24.45 21.66 -20.63
CA GLN A 802 24.94 20.92 -19.49
C GLN A 802 24.71 19.43 -19.76
N ARG A 803 25.77 18.62 -19.71
CA ARG A 803 25.73 17.17 -19.90
C ARG A 803 26.04 16.45 -18.59
N HIS A 804 25.35 15.33 -18.38
CA HIS A 804 25.55 14.46 -17.23
C HIS A 804 25.97 13.06 -17.71
N LEU A 805 27.03 12.55 -17.12
CA LEU A 805 27.45 11.16 -17.32
C LEU A 805 27.13 10.35 -16.09
N TYR A 806 26.52 9.19 -16.30
CA TYR A 806 26.12 8.27 -15.24
C TYR A 806 26.79 6.91 -15.40
N TYR A 807 26.99 6.21 -14.27
CA TYR A 807 27.37 4.81 -14.25
C TYR A 807 26.33 3.99 -13.48
N GLY A 808 26.37 2.66 -13.65
CA GLY A 808 25.41 1.77 -13.01
C GLY A 808 23.96 2.12 -13.36
N SER A 809 23.07 2.12 -12.39
CA SER A 809 21.63 2.37 -12.54
C SER A 809 21.24 3.86 -12.51
N GLY A 810 22.20 4.80 -12.56
CA GLY A 810 21.93 6.24 -12.58
C GLY A 810 22.73 7.05 -11.58
N HIS A 811 23.92 6.59 -11.19
CA HIS A 811 24.81 7.34 -10.31
C HIS A 811 25.60 8.36 -11.10
N LEU A 812 25.42 9.65 -10.79
CA LEU A 812 26.10 10.74 -11.47
C LEU A 812 27.62 10.67 -11.29
N GLN A 813 28.35 10.58 -12.38
CA GLN A 813 29.82 10.49 -12.42
C GLN A 813 30.47 11.80 -12.87
N GLN A 814 29.83 12.55 -13.80
CA GLN A 814 30.43 13.75 -14.35
C GLN A 814 29.36 14.74 -14.80
N ILE A 815 29.67 16.03 -14.64
CA ILE A 815 28.90 17.15 -15.18
C ILE A 815 29.83 17.96 -16.11
N ASN A 816 29.38 18.16 -17.34
CA ASN A 816 30.06 19.00 -18.33
C ASN A 816 29.18 20.20 -18.66
N LEU A 817 29.81 21.35 -18.96
CA LEU A 817 29.16 22.47 -19.61
C LEU A 817 29.81 22.63 -20.97
N ASP A 818 29.01 22.45 -22.03
CA ASP A 818 29.47 22.33 -23.41
C ASP A 818 30.54 21.22 -23.54
N ARG A 819 31.82 21.59 -23.68
CA ARG A 819 32.94 20.66 -23.82
C ARG A 819 33.85 20.60 -22.59
N GLU A 820 33.57 21.41 -21.58
CA GLU A 820 34.39 21.49 -20.38
C GLU A 820 33.78 20.67 -19.23
N VAL A 821 34.63 19.89 -18.56
CA VAL A 821 34.26 19.18 -17.36
C VAL A 821 34.22 20.18 -16.20
N ILE A 822 33.03 20.38 -15.60
CA ILE A 822 32.87 21.29 -14.46
C ILE A 822 32.89 20.54 -13.13
N SER A 823 32.47 19.27 -13.13
CA SER A 823 32.54 18.41 -11.94
C SER A 823 32.69 16.95 -12.32
N GLU A 824 33.57 16.24 -11.61
CA GLU A 824 33.74 14.81 -11.70
C GLU A 824 33.62 14.19 -10.30
N PHE A 825 32.92 13.05 -10.18
CA PHE A 825 32.58 12.42 -8.90
C PHE A 825 33.14 11.01 -8.85
N THR A 826 33.87 10.70 -7.77
CA THR A 826 34.18 9.33 -7.41
C THR A 826 33.29 8.92 -6.23
N ARG A 827 32.77 7.70 -6.28
CA ARG A 827 31.83 7.19 -5.28
C ARG A 827 32.35 5.92 -4.63
N ASP A 828 31.91 5.65 -3.41
CA ASP A 828 32.21 4.41 -2.70
C ASP A 828 31.25 3.26 -3.13
N ALA A 829 31.36 2.12 -2.48
CA ALA A 829 30.51 0.96 -2.76
C ALA A 829 29.02 1.16 -2.40
N LEU A 830 28.70 2.19 -1.61
CA LEU A 830 27.33 2.64 -1.32
C LEU A 830 26.89 3.78 -2.24
N HIS A 831 27.65 4.06 -3.30
CA HIS A 831 27.43 5.14 -4.28
C HIS A 831 27.44 6.56 -3.69
N ARG A 832 27.96 6.75 -2.47
CA ARG A 832 28.13 8.08 -1.86
C ARG A 832 29.33 8.76 -2.49
N GLU A 833 29.25 10.08 -2.62
CA GLU A 833 30.35 10.90 -3.13
C GLU A 833 31.52 10.92 -2.12
N VAL A 834 32.67 10.37 -2.52
CA VAL A 834 33.90 10.39 -1.72
C VAL A 834 34.94 11.34 -2.27
N LEU A 835 34.86 11.69 -3.55
CA LEU A 835 35.73 12.68 -4.16
C LEU A 835 34.95 13.45 -5.23
N ARG A 836 35.09 14.77 -5.21
CA ARG A 836 34.61 15.67 -6.27
C ARG A 836 35.77 16.51 -6.77
N SER A 837 36.00 16.49 -8.07
CA SER A 837 36.97 17.35 -8.73
C SER A 837 36.26 18.43 -9.54
N GLN A 838 36.69 19.70 -9.39
CA GLN A 838 36.13 20.88 -10.04
C GLN A 838 37.27 21.78 -10.50
N GLY A 839 37.70 21.62 -11.74
CA GLY A 839 38.88 22.28 -12.27
C GLY A 839 40.13 21.90 -11.47
N ARG A 840 40.74 22.88 -10.79
CA ARG A 840 41.93 22.69 -9.96
C ARG A 840 41.59 22.25 -8.51
N LEU A 841 40.36 22.32 -8.11
CA LEU A 841 39.91 21.97 -6.75
C LEU A 841 39.41 20.55 -6.69
N SER A 842 39.80 19.83 -5.65
CA SER A 842 39.29 18.52 -5.29
C SER A 842 38.74 18.55 -3.87
N THR A 843 37.54 18.01 -3.70
CA THR A 843 36.91 17.88 -2.39
C THR A 843 36.77 16.40 -2.06
N ARG A 844 37.45 15.95 -0.99
CA ARG A 844 37.32 14.58 -0.46
C ARG A 844 36.32 14.58 0.69
N GLN A 845 35.48 13.56 0.72
CA GLN A 845 34.52 13.31 1.78
C GLN A 845 34.78 11.94 2.43
N LEU A 846 34.71 11.87 3.74
CA LEU A 846 34.82 10.63 4.49
C LEU A 846 33.58 10.50 5.37
N TYR A 847 33.02 9.32 5.39
CA TYR A 847 31.83 8.99 6.16
C TYR A 847 32.20 8.07 7.33
N ASP A 848 31.41 8.12 8.38
CA ASP A 848 31.47 7.16 9.48
C ASP A 848 30.62 5.90 9.14
N PRO A 849 30.65 4.84 9.96
CA PRO A 849 29.84 3.64 9.72
C PRO A 849 28.32 3.87 9.72
N ALA A 850 27.83 4.95 10.34
CA ALA A 850 26.44 5.37 10.29
C ALA A 850 26.11 6.23 9.05
N GLY A 851 27.07 6.42 8.14
CA GLY A 851 26.87 7.18 6.91
C GLY A 851 27.00 8.69 7.03
N ARG A 852 27.27 9.22 8.24
CA ARG A 852 27.40 10.65 8.49
C ARG A 852 28.73 11.19 7.99
N LEU A 853 28.72 12.40 7.45
CA LEU A 853 29.95 13.05 6.95
C LEU A 853 30.91 13.34 8.11
N LYS A 854 32.00 12.57 8.19
CA LYS A 854 33.02 12.69 9.23
C LYS A 854 34.05 13.77 8.93
N ARG A 855 34.45 13.89 7.66
CA ARG A 855 35.47 14.88 7.23
C ARG A 855 35.21 15.30 5.80
N ARG A 856 35.40 16.60 5.56
CA ARG A 856 35.39 17.19 4.22
C ARG A 856 36.66 18.03 4.07
N GLU A 857 37.48 17.67 3.08
CA GLU A 857 38.73 18.32 2.76
C GLU A 857 38.71 18.85 1.32
N THR A 858 39.00 20.14 1.14
CA THR A 858 39.14 20.74 -0.20
C THR A 858 40.60 21.17 -0.37
N TYR A 859 41.20 20.72 -1.45
CA TYR A 859 42.59 20.99 -1.77
C TYR A 859 42.75 21.28 -3.26
N SER A 860 43.81 22.03 -3.62
CA SER A 860 44.27 22.14 -5.00
C SER A 860 45.26 21.03 -5.30
N GLY A 861 45.09 20.36 -6.42
CA GLY A 861 46.02 19.31 -6.86
C GLY A 861 46.24 19.38 -8.38
N MET A 862 47.51 19.60 -8.77
CA MET A 862 48.03 19.11 -10.03
C MET A 862 48.79 17.81 -9.80
N ARG A 863 48.68 16.84 -10.70
CA ARG A 863 49.48 15.61 -10.64
C ARG A 863 50.94 15.96 -10.52
N GLY A 864 51.62 15.58 -9.42
CA GLY A 864 53.04 15.80 -9.21
C GLY A 864 53.43 17.02 -8.36
N VAL A 865 52.49 17.77 -7.82
CA VAL A 865 52.71 18.90 -6.88
C VAL A 865 52.08 18.54 -5.52
N VAL A 866 52.75 18.99 -4.43
CA VAL A 866 52.16 18.81 -3.09
C VAL A 866 50.81 19.53 -3.03
N PRO A 867 49.72 18.85 -2.66
CA PRO A 867 48.40 19.47 -2.59
C PRO A 867 48.38 20.59 -1.55
N GLU A 868 47.88 21.76 -1.92
CA GLU A 868 47.57 22.83 -0.98
C GLU A 868 46.16 22.68 -0.47
N THR A 869 46.00 22.46 0.84
CA THR A 869 44.70 22.32 1.48
C THR A 869 44.09 23.68 1.77
N PHE A 870 42.99 24.00 1.16
CA PHE A 870 42.22 25.24 1.40
C PHE A 870 41.32 25.14 2.61
N THR A 871 40.63 24.05 2.71
CA THR A 871 39.75 23.80 3.87
C THR A 871 39.84 22.34 4.30
N ASP A 872 39.89 22.12 5.60
CA ASP A 872 39.68 20.81 6.21
C ASP A 872 38.64 20.97 7.32
N ARG A 873 37.50 20.31 7.15
CA ARG A 873 36.44 20.35 8.11
C ARG A 873 36.20 18.94 8.66
N GLN A 874 36.23 18.85 9.99
CA GLN A 874 35.89 17.61 10.69
C GLN A 874 34.59 17.81 11.46
N TYR A 875 33.73 16.84 11.37
CA TYR A 875 32.38 16.87 11.94
C TYR A 875 32.28 15.83 13.06
N SER A 876 31.70 16.23 14.16
CA SER A 876 31.41 15.36 15.29
C SER A 876 29.93 15.44 15.61
N TYR A 877 29.31 14.28 15.83
CA TYR A 877 27.88 14.16 16.03
C TYR A 877 27.55 13.63 17.42
N SER A 878 26.37 13.98 17.91
CA SER A 878 25.80 13.35 19.10
C SER A 878 25.38 11.90 18.77
N GLY A 879 24.96 11.17 19.78
CA GLY A 879 24.30 9.89 19.58
C GLY A 879 22.93 9.97 18.85
N GLU A 880 22.40 11.18 18.70
CA GLU A 880 21.13 11.49 18.01
C GLU A 880 21.33 12.07 16.61
N ASP A 881 22.53 11.91 16.05
CA ASP A 881 22.92 12.45 14.73
C ASP A 881 22.93 13.99 14.63
N GLU A 882 22.81 14.69 15.77
CA GLU A 882 22.94 16.14 15.83
C GLU A 882 24.40 16.56 15.69
N LEU A 883 24.68 17.52 14.80
CA LEU A 883 26.01 18.05 14.62
C LEU A 883 26.45 18.83 15.87
N LEU A 884 27.38 18.26 16.65
CA LEU A 884 27.89 18.88 17.87
C LEU A 884 29.02 19.87 17.61
N LYS A 885 29.90 19.54 16.66
CA LYS A 885 31.12 20.33 16.45
C LYS A 885 31.59 20.24 15.00
N THR A 886 31.91 21.37 14.45
CA THR A 886 32.71 21.49 13.24
C THR A 886 34.08 22.07 13.60
N ARG A 887 35.17 21.33 13.36
CA ARG A 887 36.51 21.84 13.45
C ARG A 887 36.95 22.25 12.05
N HIS A 888 37.47 23.48 11.96
CA HIS A 888 38.07 24.02 10.76
C HIS A 888 39.61 24.10 11.01
N SER A 889 40.37 23.45 10.16
CA SER A 889 41.81 23.76 10.09
C SER A 889 42.05 24.54 8.81
N ARG A 890 42.50 25.79 8.92
CA ARG A 890 43.16 26.51 7.85
C ARG A 890 44.68 26.25 8.00
N ARG A 891 45.31 25.76 6.97
CA ARG A 891 46.73 26.00 6.77
C ARG A 891 46.81 27.39 6.12
N GLY A 892 47.25 28.34 6.93
CA GLY A 892 47.59 29.69 6.47
C GLY A 892 48.83 29.69 5.62
#